data_48d3acf6a080db271dbc2dfd12f3b59f
#
_entry.id   48d3acf6a080db271dbc2dfd12f3b59f
#
_cell.length_a   1.000
_cell.length_b   1.000
_cell.length_c   1.000
_cell.angle_alpha   90.00
_cell.angle_beta   90.00
_cell.angle_gamma   90.00
#
_symmetry.space_group_name_H-M   'P 1'
#
loop_
_entity.id
_entity.type
_entity.pdbx_description
1 polymer ?
#
loop_
_entity_poly.entity_id
_entity_poly.type
_entity_poly.pdbx_seq_one_letter_code
_entity_poly.pdbx_strand_id
1 'polypeptide(L)'
;MLRKALLAVCAVFLLPALLIAQDGKLRGRVTDKESGDPLVGANVTVDGTSLGAAADLRGDYVVLGIPPGVYTIKVSYIGYQPVSISNVRVNAGLTTTQDFKLASSAIEVTALEVVAERPLVQRNTTNTVRLTTTEDIENLPIRGLQNIVALNAGTVQQNGTLYIRGGRSGEVAYFVDGITASNPMFNDSRSENISVVQEAIEEIQLQAGGFTAEHGGANSGIVKTTLKTGGSALRVTVDYRTDDFAKAGEEFLGTTSQGFRNAVLTVGGPVGSKFRYFLSGQHNYMRNRTAAFVDQFNFTTLTDDGLTGRTVGASLPDAVAFKKNFLPGNQRYDNQGQGTFVYNLSNAIKFRLTGSYQHQKFPLGFADFRQALNNLFSGDRPQHLVTKRGLGGLKMTHLINPNTFYEVNVNYTARDSRTFDPDFGDDWLKYSDRREFEKLGYDVSEWQKIFEGPLNYSTIFKFQFTPRNGPINTYSKDSQQSLGAAVDFTSQVNKNIEMKIGGRFDRWTMRAYSVGDIDNALVYLYGSDGNTIRNFPDDYVRRVELASGAVGGINYYGWDVDGINKVNSGPNGPQHPLFGSAYVQSKWEYRDLILNVGLRYERIDAKVLRPANLEDPAFDKSNDFIQEDQLIRTDPYNYLLPRLNFAFPVTANTVFYAQYGKYIQMPNLNDIYRGGTRRLSVDVSTITRSLYGFFNQYVGFTAKPERTDQYELGIRQSLTDNFAFTVTAFYKDLKDQLRFDRVLADGTGRLAAGTPIFVGWINNDFGTAKGLEMTLELRRVKRLAARLNYTLSNTRGTGSDSRSTRVAVSDATISSYPTLIYNLDYNQAHRGTAMLDYRFNQGDGGSILQGLGLNALLTFNSGHNYTKILEPSNLGQASAWTVGTRATQDPRTRNPVEPINSSTTPWNFNVDLTLDKVFKLSSFDLKLYANVLNAFNTRNIINLYETTGTANDDGWLKSPLAAQYIELANYRDFYQAINLDNRWGYYTATGNDVYGAPRQIRFGVSIEY
;
A
#
# COMPACT_ATOMS: atom_id res chain seq x y z
N MET A 1 -18.65 22.39 -14.09
CA MET A 1 -17.57 21.40 -14.15
C MET A 1 -17.75 20.38 -15.28
N LEU A 2 -18.92 19.76 -15.43
CA LEU A 2 -19.19 18.76 -16.50
C LEU A 2 -18.91 19.29 -17.93
N ARG A 3 -19.25 20.54 -18.22
CA ARG A 3 -19.03 21.17 -19.55
C ARG A 3 -17.54 21.40 -19.87
N LYS A 4 -16.71 21.69 -18.86
CA LYS A 4 -15.25 21.84 -19.02
C LYS A 4 -14.57 20.48 -19.14
N ALA A 5 -15.07 19.45 -18.47
CA ALA A 5 -14.64 18.08 -18.61
C ALA A 5 -14.99 17.51 -20.00
N LEU A 6 -16.20 17.80 -20.51
CA LEU A 6 -16.60 17.38 -21.85
C LEU A 6 -15.79 18.07 -22.96
N LEU A 7 -15.48 19.36 -22.82
CA LEU A 7 -14.61 20.08 -23.74
C LEU A 7 -13.16 19.61 -23.70
N ALA A 8 -12.65 19.24 -22.53
CA ALA A 8 -11.32 18.62 -22.40
C ALA A 8 -11.28 17.21 -23.04
N VAL A 9 -12.34 16.42 -22.90
CA VAL A 9 -12.48 15.13 -23.58
C VAL A 9 -12.59 15.32 -25.09
N CYS A 10 -13.35 16.29 -25.59
CA CYS A 10 -13.44 16.57 -27.03
C CYS A 10 -12.12 17.14 -27.62
N ALA A 11 -11.35 17.93 -26.86
CA ALA A 11 -10.05 18.43 -27.29
C ALA A 11 -8.99 17.33 -27.39
N VAL A 12 -9.10 16.27 -26.60
CA VAL A 12 -8.23 15.08 -26.66
C VAL A 12 -8.46 14.26 -27.95
N PHE A 13 -9.66 14.34 -28.55
CA PHE A 13 -9.97 13.64 -29.82
C PHE A 13 -9.36 14.29 -31.07
N LEU A 14 -8.78 15.49 -30.96
CA LEU A 14 -8.27 16.25 -32.09
C LEU A 14 -6.74 16.22 -32.27
N LEU A 15 -6.01 15.56 -31.38
CA LEU A 15 -4.57 15.36 -31.54
C LEU A 15 -4.30 13.92 -32.02
N PRO A 16 -3.58 13.72 -33.13
CA PRO A 16 -3.07 12.38 -33.49
C PRO A 16 -1.92 12.05 -32.52
N ALA A 17 -2.28 11.57 -31.32
CA ALA A 17 -1.31 11.21 -30.33
C ALA A 17 -0.93 9.72 -30.47
N LEU A 18 0.32 9.44 -30.40
CA LEU A 18 0.95 8.12 -30.32
C LEU A 18 0.75 7.53 -28.91
N LEU A 19 0.37 6.26 -28.79
CA LEU A 19 -0.20 5.74 -27.50
C LEU A 19 -0.01 4.23 -27.24
N ILE A 20 0.00 3.64 -26.00
CA ILE A 20 0.62 2.34 -25.69
C ILE A 20 0.08 1.48 -24.57
N ALA A 21 0.27 0.13 -24.52
CA ALA A 21 -0.02 -0.82 -23.45
C ALA A 21 0.66 -2.20 -23.46
N GLN A 22 0.33 -3.08 -22.41
CA GLN A 22 0.92 -4.40 -22.17
C GLN A 22 -0.09 -5.52 -22.44
N ASP A 23 -0.21 -5.98 -23.68
CA ASP A 23 -0.89 -7.23 -24.02
C ASP A 23 0.11 -8.41 -23.98
N GLY A 24 -0.40 -9.65 -23.93
CA GLY A 24 0.42 -10.85 -23.99
C GLY A 24 0.78 -11.27 -25.40
N LYS A 25 1.66 -12.23 -25.50
CA LYS A 25 2.17 -12.83 -26.74
C LYS A 25 1.99 -14.35 -26.70
N LEU A 26 1.50 -14.92 -27.81
CA LEU A 26 1.46 -16.36 -28.04
C LEU A 26 2.45 -16.71 -29.14
N ARG A 27 3.26 -17.73 -28.95
CA ARG A 27 4.15 -18.28 -29.98
C ARG A 27 4.19 -19.81 -29.93
N GLY A 28 4.68 -20.43 -30.97
CA GLY A 28 4.86 -21.86 -31.02
C GLY A 28 5.21 -22.31 -32.44
N ARG A 29 5.16 -23.60 -32.63
CA ARG A 29 5.42 -24.23 -33.89
C ARG A 29 4.27 -25.15 -34.30
N VAL A 30 3.93 -25.16 -35.59
CA VAL A 30 2.97 -26.08 -36.18
C VAL A 30 3.73 -27.11 -37.04
N THR A 31 3.55 -28.39 -36.71
CA THR A 31 4.25 -29.48 -37.41
C THR A 31 3.27 -30.60 -37.80
N ASP A 32 3.64 -31.36 -38.77
CA ASP A 32 3.01 -32.66 -39.06
C ASP A 32 3.26 -33.63 -37.89
N LYS A 33 2.22 -34.36 -37.50
CA LYS A 33 2.26 -35.26 -36.34
C LYS A 33 3.13 -36.48 -36.57
N GLU A 34 3.22 -36.98 -37.81
CA GLU A 34 3.91 -38.21 -38.18
C GLU A 34 5.35 -37.95 -38.65
N SER A 35 5.53 -37.00 -39.58
CA SER A 35 6.86 -36.70 -40.15
C SER A 35 7.66 -35.69 -39.28
N GLY A 36 6.98 -34.85 -38.51
CA GLY A 36 7.61 -33.74 -37.76
C GLY A 36 7.93 -32.53 -38.65
N ASP A 37 7.57 -32.56 -39.93
CA ASP A 37 7.87 -31.45 -40.86
C ASP A 37 7.06 -30.20 -40.53
N PRO A 38 7.63 -29.00 -40.77
CA PRO A 38 6.94 -27.76 -40.54
C PRO A 38 5.77 -27.56 -41.50
N LEU A 39 4.58 -27.17 -40.98
CA LEU A 39 3.40 -26.84 -41.77
C LEU A 39 3.37 -25.33 -42.09
N VAL A 40 4.03 -24.99 -43.22
CA VAL A 40 4.20 -23.62 -43.67
C VAL A 40 2.86 -23.01 -44.10
N GLY A 41 2.50 -21.86 -43.52
CA GLY A 41 1.24 -21.18 -43.79
C GLY A 41 0.05 -21.74 -42.97
N ALA A 42 0.24 -22.65 -42.03
CA ALA A 42 -0.79 -23.05 -41.10
C ALA A 42 -1.38 -21.85 -40.38
N ASN A 43 -2.70 -21.74 -40.37
CA ASN A 43 -3.39 -20.60 -39.79
C ASN A 43 -3.69 -20.84 -38.30
N VAL A 44 -3.12 -20.02 -37.43
CA VAL A 44 -3.32 -20.04 -35.99
C VAL A 44 -4.21 -18.87 -35.60
N THR A 45 -5.34 -19.15 -34.96
CA THR A 45 -6.31 -18.11 -34.52
C THR A 45 -6.64 -18.21 -33.04
N VAL A 46 -6.82 -17.07 -32.41
CA VAL A 46 -7.25 -16.97 -31.01
C VAL A 46 -8.77 -16.80 -30.98
N ASP A 47 -9.47 -17.85 -30.56
CA ASP A 47 -10.93 -17.89 -30.58
C ASP A 47 -11.57 -16.75 -29.78
N GLY A 48 -12.65 -16.22 -30.27
CA GLY A 48 -13.33 -15.08 -29.70
C GLY A 48 -12.59 -13.75 -29.91
N THR A 49 -11.52 -13.70 -30.69
CA THR A 49 -10.80 -12.50 -31.10
C THR A 49 -10.62 -12.46 -32.62
N SER A 50 -10.13 -11.34 -33.15
CA SER A 50 -9.69 -11.23 -34.54
C SER A 50 -8.18 -11.47 -34.71
N LEU A 51 -7.51 -11.97 -33.69
CA LEU A 51 -6.05 -12.14 -33.65
C LEU A 51 -5.66 -13.51 -34.16
N GLY A 52 -4.61 -13.55 -34.96
CA GLY A 52 -4.04 -14.77 -35.50
C GLY A 52 -2.76 -14.52 -36.26
N ALA A 53 -2.08 -15.60 -36.67
CA ALA A 53 -0.88 -15.56 -37.49
C ALA A 53 -0.79 -16.81 -38.37
N ALA A 54 -0.13 -16.68 -39.52
CA ALA A 54 0.29 -17.82 -40.32
C ALA A 54 1.69 -18.30 -39.88
N ALA A 55 1.91 -19.61 -39.92
CA ALA A 55 3.21 -20.21 -39.63
C ALA A 55 4.23 -19.89 -40.74
N ASP A 56 5.45 -19.59 -40.38
CA ASP A 56 6.58 -19.29 -41.28
C ASP A 56 7.14 -20.55 -42.01
N LEU A 57 8.19 -20.36 -42.79
CA LEU A 57 8.88 -21.44 -43.53
C LEU A 57 9.40 -22.58 -42.63
N ARG A 58 9.42 -22.40 -41.32
CA ARG A 58 9.83 -23.42 -40.34
C ARG A 58 8.69 -23.89 -39.47
N GLY A 59 7.48 -23.48 -39.81
CA GLY A 59 6.30 -23.72 -39.00
C GLY A 59 6.18 -22.87 -37.76
N ASP A 60 7.09 -21.92 -37.53
CA ASP A 60 7.04 -21.04 -36.35
C ASP A 60 5.97 -19.95 -36.52
N TYR A 61 5.20 -19.65 -35.45
CA TYR A 61 4.21 -18.59 -35.48
C TYR A 61 4.31 -17.68 -34.23
N VAL A 62 3.86 -16.45 -34.38
CA VAL A 62 3.78 -15.47 -33.27
C VAL A 62 2.51 -14.67 -33.44
N VAL A 63 1.69 -14.62 -32.38
CA VAL A 63 0.51 -13.73 -32.26
C VAL A 63 0.76 -12.73 -31.18
N LEU A 64 0.77 -11.44 -31.52
CA LEU A 64 1.00 -10.32 -30.60
C LEU A 64 -0.34 -9.67 -30.20
N GLY A 65 -0.33 -8.90 -29.10
CA GLY A 65 -1.45 -8.07 -28.72
C GLY A 65 -2.65 -8.82 -28.17
N ILE A 66 -2.45 -10.01 -27.60
CA ILE A 66 -3.52 -10.80 -27.00
C ILE A 66 -3.79 -10.27 -25.59
N PRO A 67 -5.02 -9.83 -25.26
CA PRO A 67 -5.35 -9.42 -23.91
C PRO A 67 -5.08 -10.56 -22.92
N PRO A 68 -4.65 -10.26 -21.67
CA PRO A 68 -4.56 -11.28 -20.64
C PRO A 68 -5.89 -11.99 -20.42
N GLY A 69 -5.85 -13.31 -20.29
CA GLY A 69 -7.04 -14.13 -20.17
C GLY A 69 -6.81 -15.57 -20.58
N VAL A 70 -7.87 -16.35 -20.57
CA VAL A 70 -7.89 -17.76 -20.99
C VAL A 70 -8.61 -17.89 -22.33
N TYR A 71 -7.96 -18.54 -23.29
CA TYR A 71 -8.43 -18.63 -24.68
C TYR A 71 -8.43 -20.06 -25.18
N THR A 72 -9.23 -20.28 -26.24
CA THR A 72 -9.13 -21.44 -27.11
C THR A 72 -8.33 -21.04 -28.35
N ILE A 73 -7.27 -21.77 -28.66
CA ILE A 73 -6.45 -21.53 -29.85
C ILE A 73 -6.79 -22.59 -30.91
N LYS A 74 -7.16 -22.13 -32.07
CA LYS A 74 -7.52 -23.00 -33.20
C LYS A 74 -6.44 -22.96 -34.28
N VAL A 75 -6.06 -24.12 -34.79
CA VAL A 75 -5.09 -24.23 -35.88
C VAL A 75 -5.69 -25.05 -36.99
N SER A 76 -5.57 -24.54 -38.22
CA SER A 76 -6.04 -25.19 -39.42
C SER A 76 -4.98 -25.15 -40.54
N TYR A 77 -4.91 -26.22 -41.31
CA TYR A 77 -4.05 -26.31 -42.48
C TYR A 77 -4.73 -27.22 -43.53
N ILE A 78 -4.60 -26.89 -44.80
CA ILE A 78 -5.25 -27.62 -45.89
C ILE A 78 -4.73 -29.06 -45.94
N GLY A 79 -5.63 -30.05 -45.94
CA GLY A 79 -5.29 -31.48 -45.93
C GLY A 79 -4.94 -32.05 -44.56
N TYR A 80 -5.19 -31.28 -43.47
CA TYR A 80 -4.97 -31.72 -42.09
C TYR A 80 -6.22 -31.54 -41.22
N GLN A 81 -6.34 -32.42 -40.24
CA GLN A 81 -7.37 -32.28 -39.22
C GLN A 81 -7.13 -31.00 -38.39
N PRO A 82 -8.11 -30.08 -38.28
CA PRO A 82 -7.99 -28.92 -37.42
C PRO A 82 -7.82 -29.32 -35.93
N VAL A 83 -6.98 -28.60 -35.22
CA VAL A 83 -6.76 -28.80 -33.78
C VAL A 83 -7.21 -27.58 -33.05
N SER A 84 -7.97 -27.77 -31.96
CA SER A 84 -8.44 -26.74 -31.06
C SER A 84 -7.91 -27.05 -29.67
N ILE A 85 -7.11 -26.12 -29.08
CA ILE A 85 -6.61 -26.25 -27.70
C ILE A 85 -7.30 -25.21 -26.83
N SER A 86 -8.13 -25.66 -25.92
CA SER A 86 -8.82 -24.82 -24.93
C SER A 86 -7.97 -24.60 -23.70
N ASN A 87 -8.34 -23.63 -22.84
CA ASN A 87 -7.68 -23.30 -21.58
C ASN A 87 -6.23 -22.78 -21.73
N VAL A 88 -5.88 -22.15 -22.85
CA VAL A 88 -4.56 -21.52 -23.05
C VAL A 88 -4.56 -20.16 -22.36
N ARG A 89 -3.80 -20.01 -21.28
CA ARG A 89 -3.67 -18.75 -20.55
C ARG A 89 -2.61 -17.85 -21.18
N VAL A 90 -3.00 -16.62 -21.49
CA VAL A 90 -2.11 -15.54 -21.93
C VAL A 90 -2.01 -14.51 -20.81
N ASN A 91 -0.79 -14.18 -20.36
CA ASN A 91 -0.53 -13.26 -19.26
C ASN A 91 0.01 -11.93 -19.78
N ALA A 92 -0.26 -10.83 -19.04
CA ALA A 92 0.14 -9.48 -19.42
C ALA A 92 1.66 -9.34 -19.58
N GLY A 93 2.11 -8.86 -20.73
CA GLY A 93 3.53 -8.63 -21.02
C GLY A 93 4.40 -9.89 -21.07
N LEU A 94 3.83 -11.09 -20.99
CA LEU A 94 4.56 -12.36 -21.04
C LEU A 94 4.31 -13.10 -22.35
N THR A 95 5.22 -14.05 -22.65
CA THR A 95 5.08 -14.92 -23.82
C THR A 95 4.57 -16.30 -23.40
N THR A 96 3.41 -16.70 -23.89
CA THR A 96 2.89 -18.04 -23.79
C THR A 96 3.39 -18.86 -24.98
N THR A 97 3.91 -20.06 -24.76
CA THR A 97 4.35 -20.96 -25.83
C THR A 97 3.36 -22.11 -25.96
N GLN A 98 2.87 -22.35 -27.17
CA GLN A 98 1.95 -23.44 -27.49
C GLN A 98 2.33 -24.05 -28.87
N ASP A 99 2.77 -25.29 -28.88
CA ASP A 99 3.07 -26.03 -30.13
C ASP A 99 1.87 -26.86 -30.56
N PHE A 100 1.76 -27.08 -31.88
CA PHE A 100 0.70 -27.85 -32.47
C PHE A 100 1.26 -28.95 -33.38
N LYS A 101 0.69 -30.15 -33.27
CA LYS A 101 0.97 -31.27 -34.14
C LYS A 101 -0.33 -31.69 -34.83
N LEU A 102 -0.43 -31.47 -36.14
CA LEU A 102 -1.62 -31.79 -36.93
C LEU A 102 -1.46 -33.14 -37.61
N ALA A 103 -2.49 -33.94 -37.58
CA ALA A 103 -2.55 -35.21 -38.32
C ALA A 103 -3.07 -34.97 -39.73
N SER A 104 -2.45 -35.58 -40.74
CA SER A 104 -2.96 -35.58 -42.11
C SER A 104 -4.35 -36.24 -42.18
N SER A 105 -5.28 -35.65 -42.92
CA SER A 105 -6.63 -36.18 -43.09
C SER A 105 -7.11 -35.91 -44.49
N ALA A 106 -7.55 -36.98 -45.15
CA ALA A 106 -8.11 -36.90 -46.50
C ALA A 106 -9.60 -36.50 -46.51
N ILE A 107 -10.25 -36.38 -45.37
CA ILE A 107 -11.69 -36.04 -45.20
C ILE A 107 -11.77 -34.94 -44.14
N GLU A 108 -12.66 -33.94 -44.35
CA GLU A 108 -12.97 -32.94 -43.30
C GLU A 108 -13.54 -33.66 -42.07
N VAL A 109 -12.76 -33.65 -41.01
CA VAL A 109 -13.11 -34.20 -39.68
C VAL A 109 -13.31 -33.07 -38.70
N THR A 110 -14.18 -33.28 -37.74
CA THR A 110 -14.37 -32.36 -36.60
C THR A 110 -13.03 -32.07 -35.92
N ALA A 111 -12.82 -30.82 -35.50
CA ALA A 111 -11.59 -30.38 -34.79
C ALA A 111 -11.30 -31.26 -33.59
N LEU A 112 -10.07 -31.68 -33.42
CA LEU A 112 -9.62 -32.37 -32.23
C LEU A 112 -9.52 -31.32 -31.07
N GLU A 113 -10.34 -31.50 -30.05
CA GLU A 113 -10.35 -30.63 -28.89
C GLU A 113 -9.41 -31.15 -27.79
N VAL A 114 -8.43 -30.36 -27.40
CA VAL A 114 -7.45 -30.67 -26.35
C VAL A 114 -7.48 -29.54 -25.30
N VAL A 115 -7.41 -29.89 -24.03
CA VAL A 115 -7.29 -28.90 -22.94
C VAL A 115 -5.83 -28.63 -22.69
N ALA A 116 -5.42 -27.35 -22.77
CA ALA A 116 -4.03 -26.96 -22.48
C ALA A 116 -3.70 -27.11 -20.99
N GLU A 117 -2.54 -27.63 -20.73
CA GLU A 117 -1.93 -27.58 -19.39
C GLU A 117 -0.91 -26.44 -19.31
N ARG A 118 -1.07 -25.57 -18.30
CA ARG A 118 -0.15 -24.45 -18.07
C ARG A 118 1.26 -24.98 -17.77
N PRO A 119 2.33 -24.54 -18.48
CA PRO A 119 3.69 -24.91 -18.15
C PRO A 119 4.06 -24.48 -16.73
N LEU A 120 4.59 -25.37 -15.90
CA LEU A 120 5.06 -25.05 -14.54
C LEU A 120 6.30 -24.15 -14.56
N VAL A 121 7.17 -24.35 -15.56
CA VAL A 121 8.39 -23.54 -15.72
C VAL A 121 8.25 -22.66 -16.95
N GLN A 122 8.27 -21.35 -16.76
CA GLN A 122 8.32 -20.37 -17.83
C GLN A 122 9.74 -20.24 -18.37
N ARG A 123 10.01 -20.78 -19.54
CA ARG A 123 11.36 -20.80 -20.15
C ARG A 123 11.81 -19.44 -20.67
N ASN A 124 10.85 -18.60 -21.05
CA ASN A 124 11.12 -17.36 -21.81
C ASN A 124 11.17 -16.10 -20.93
N THR A 125 11.11 -16.25 -19.60
CA THR A 125 11.20 -15.13 -18.67
C THR A 125 12.60 -15.03 -18.09
N THR A 126 13.19 -13.85 -18.20
CA THR A 126 14.53 -13.54 -17.68
C THR A 126 14.48 -12.91 -16.29
N ASN A 127 13.29 -12.70 -15.70
CA ASN A 127 13.09 -12.06 -14.42
C ASN A 127 12.23 -12.92 -13.48
N THR A 128 12.29 -12.59 -12.18
CA THR A 128 11.48 -13.26 -11.15
C THR A 128 10.11 -12.61 -11.09
N VAL A 129 9.21 -13.07 -11.95
CA VAL A 129 7.77 -12.70 -11.91
C VAL A 129 7.03 -13.77 -11.13
N ARG A 130 6.34 -13.36 -10.06
CA ARG A 130 5.40 -14.20 -9.32
C ARG A 130 4.01 -13.84 -9.74
N LEU A 131 3.33 -14.81 -10.32
CA LEU A 131 2.01 -14.66 -10.87
C LEU A 131 0.98 -15.29 -9.94
N THR A 132 -0.04 -14.51 -9.58
CA THR A 132 -1.23 -14.98 -8.88
C THR A 132 -2.42 -14.71 -9.78
N THR A 133 -3.07 -15.76 -10.23
CA THR A 133 -4.18 -15.69 -11.21
C THR A 133 -5.53 -15.62 -10.52
N THR A 134 -6.58 -15.33 -11.29
CA THR A 134 -7.97 -15.37 -10.79
C THR A 134 -8.26 -16.67 -10.05
N GLU A 135 -7.87 -17.83 -10.62
CA GLU A 135 -8.14 -19.13 -10.02
C GLU A 135 -7.42 -19.33 -8.68
N ASP A 136 -6.20 -18.81 -8.57
CA ASP A 136 -5.46 -18.79 -7.30
C ASP A 136 -6.21 -17.91 -6.27
N ILE A 137 -6.66 -16.72 -6.69
CA ILE A 137 -7.31 -15.72 -5.83
C ILE A 137 -8.67 -16.18 -5.29
N GLU A 138 -9.49 -16.81 -6.14
CA GLU A 138 -10.85 -17.24 -5.80
C GLU A 138 -10.92 -18.31 -4.69
N ASN A 139 -9.85 -19.07 -4.52
CA ASN A 139 -9.75 -20.13 -3.52
C ASN A 139 -9.05 -19.69 -2.22
N LEU A 140 -8.48 -18.49 -2.16
CA LEU A 140 -7.79 -18.01 -0.95
C LEU A 140 -8.77 -17.67 0.18
N PRO A 141 -8.45 -18.03 1.43
CA PRO A 141 -9.22 -17.64 2.61
C PRO A 141 -9.10 -16.15 2.93
N ILE A 142 -8.03 -15.50 2.49
CA ILE A 142 -7.72 -14.10 2.76
C ILE A 142 -8.16 -13.18 1.61
N ARG A 143 -8.28 -11.89 1.91
CA ARG A 143 -8.70 -10.87 0.94
C ARG A 143 -7.81 -9.63 1.01
N GLY A 144 -7.84 -8.88 -0.09
CA GLY A 144 -7.10 -7.63 -0.28
C GLY A 144 -5.78 -7.82 -1.01
N LEU A 145 -5.49 -6.91 -1.93
CA LEU A 145 -4.32 -6.97 -2.82
C LEU A 145 -3.01 -7.15 -2.05
N GLN A 146 -2.80 -6.38 -0.97
CA GLN A 146 -1.57 -6.46 -0.18
C GLN A 146 -1.41 -7.81 0.53
N ASN A 147 -2.49 -8.37 1.09
CA ASN A 147 -2.46 -9.66 1.76
C ASN A 147 -2.13 -10.78 0.77
N ILE A 148 -2.67 -10.73 -0.45
CA ILE A 148 -2.37 -11.69 -1.52
C ILE A 148 -0.90 -11.56 -1.96
N VAL A 149 -0.40 -10.34 -2.13
CA VAL A 149 1.02 -10.09 -2.47
C VAL A 149 1.94 -10.61 -1.36
N ALA A 150 1.55 -10.45 -0.09
CA ALA A 150 2.32 -10.90 1.07
C ALA A 150 2.47 -12.44 1.18
N LEU A 151 1.72 -13.23 0.40
CA LEU A 151 1.90 -14.69 0.35
C LEU A 151 3.13 -15.14 -0.45
N ASN A 152 3.71 -14.26 -1.24
CA ASN A 152 4.83 -14.61 -2.10
C ASN A 152 6.16 -14.65 -1.32
N ALA A 153 7.12 -15.46 -1.78
CA ALA A 153 8.46 -15.44 -1.24
C ALA A 153 9.11 -14.05 -1.41
N GLY A 154 10.00 -13.66 -0.49
CA GLY A 154 10.66 -12.34 -0.49
C GLY A 154 9.80 -11.18 0.00
N THR A 155 8.59 -11.45 0.48
CA THR A 155 7.74 -10.43 1.09
C THR A 155 7.68 -10.60 2.60
N VAL A 156 7.60 -9.50 3.32
CA VAL A 156 7.36 -9.45 4.78
C VAL A 156 6.17 -8.54 5.02
N GLN A 157 5.22 -8.98 5.83
CA GLN A 157 4.14 -8.14 6.30
C GLN A 157 4.24 -7.99 7.82
N GLN A 158 4.40 -6.77 8.29
CA GLN A 158 4.52 -6.45 9.71
C GLN A 158 3.64 -5.23 10.02
N ASN A 159 2.80 -5.36 11.02
CA ASN A 159 1.88 -4.28 11.45
C ASN A 159 1.08 -3.67 10.27
N GLY A 160 0.61 -4.53 9.35
CA GLY A 160 -0.13 -4.13 8.15
C GLY A 160 0.70 -3.48 7.04
N THR A 161 2.01 -3.39 7.19
CA THR A 161 2.94 -2.82 6.22
C THR A 161 3.64 -3.91 5.43
N LEU A 162 3.72 -3.75 4.11
CA LEU A 162 4.38 -4.68 3.20
C LEU A 162 5.81 -4.22 2.90
N TYR A 163 6.77 -5.12 3.08
CA TYR A 163 8.18 -4.95 2.74
C TYR A 163 8.57 -6.02 1.73
N ILE A 164 9.36 -5.67 0.72
CA ILE A 164 9.80 -6.61 -0.31
C ILE A 164 11.33 -6.64 -0.34
N ARG A 165 11.91 -7.83 -0.11
CA ARG A 165 13.36 -8.06 -0.14
C ARG A 165 14.14 -7.00 0.63
N GLY A 166 13.71 -6.69 1.84
CA GLY A 166 14.41 -5.80 2.75
C GLY A 166 14.42 -4.31 2.38
N GLY A 167 13.62 -3.87 1.42
CA GLY A 167 13.40 -2.44 1.21
C GLY A 167 12.48 -1.85 2.26
N ARG A 168 12.57 -0.54 2.49
CA ARG A 168 11.68 0.20 3.41
C ARG A 168 10.23 0.19 2.92
N SER A 169 9.31 0.50 3.82
CA SER A 169 7.92 0.75 3.46
C SER A 169 7.85 1.89 2.43
N GLY A 170 7.01 1.74 1.40
CA GLY A 170 6.90 2.75 0.37
C GLY A 170 7.85 2.59 -0.82
N GLU A 171 8.82 1.69 -0.77
CA GLU A 171 9.70 1.41 -1.91
C GLU A 171 9.08 0.49 -2.98
N VAL A 172 7.77 0.24 -2.89
CA VAL A 172 7.00 -0.59 -3.82
C VAL A 172 6.16 0.28 -4.74
N ALA A 173 6.25 0.05 -6.06
CA ALA A 173 5.36 0.69 -7.02
C ALA A 173 4.19 -0.21 -7.37
N TYR A 174 2.99 0.39 -7.48
CA TYR A 174 1.75 -0.28 -7.84
C TYR A 174 1.23 0.22 -9.18
N PHE A 175 0.79 -0.71 -10.02
CA PHE A 175 0.17 -0.42 -11.31
C PHE A 175 -1.13 -1.19 -11.45
N VAL A 176 -2.19 -0.53 -11.94
CA VAL A 176 -3.47 -1.14 -12.30
C VAL A 176 -3.71 -0.89 -13.78
N ASP A 177 -3.79 -1.94 -14.59
CA ASP A 177 -3.89 -1.83 -16.07
C ASP A 177 -2.86 -0.88 -16.70
N GLY A 178 -1.64 -0.83 -16.14
CA GLY A 178 -0.58 0.06 -16.59
C GLY A 178 -0.66 1.50 -16.07
N ILE A 179 -1.70 1.87 -15.33
CA ILE A 179 -1.85 3.17 -14.68
C ILE A 179 -1.07 3.17 -13.37
N THR A 180 -0.29 4.24 -13.09
CA THR A 180 0.39 4.39 -11.80
C THR A 180 -0.63 4.53 -10.67
N ALA A 181 -0.59 3.59 -9.74
CA ALA A 181 -1.45 3.54 -8.59
C ALA A 181 -0.73 3.90 -7.27
N SER A 182 0.57 4.18 -7.33
CA SER A 182 1.37 4.65 -6.19
C SER A 182 1.03 6.10 -5.84
N ASN A 183 1.09 6.42 -4.55
CA ASN A 183 0.90 7.77 -4.04
C ASN A 183 2.26 8.39 -3.68
N PRO A 184 2.80 9.32 -4.47
CA PRO A 184 4.11 9.90 -4.18
C PRO A 184 4.10 10.84 -2.98
N MET A 185 2.94 11.29 -2.51
CA MET A 185 2.80 12.14 -1.33
C MET A 185 3.02 11.37 -0.03
N PHE A 186 2.40 10.19 0.06
CA PHE A 186 2.47 9.29 1.20
C PHE A 186 2.88 7.92 0.69
N ASN A 187 4.12 7.78 0.31
CA ASN A 187 4.65 6.55 -0.25
C ASN A 187 4.75 5.47 0.85
N ASP A 188 3.60 5.13 1.42
CA ASP A 188 3.41 4.19 2.50
C ASP A 188 2.57 3.03 1.98
N SER A 189 3.05 1.82 2.14
CA SER A 189 2.32 0.61 1.77
C SER A 189 1.04 0.38 2.59
N ARG A 190 0.87 1.08 3.73
CA ARG A 190 -0.39 1.08 4.49
C ARG A 190 -1.49 1.89 3.84
N SER A 191 -1.13 2.93 3.10
CA SER A 191 -2.08 3.69 2.32
C SER A 191 -2.37 2.91 1.04
N GLU A 192 -3.34 2.01 1.07
CA GLU A 192 -3.92 1.44 -0.14
C GLU A 192 -4.40 2.60 -1.02
N ASN A 193 -3.54 3.06 -1.90
CA ASN A 193 -3.85 4.21 -2.74
C ASN A 193 -4.92 3.89 -3.75
N ILE A 194 -5.02 2.62 -4.12
CA ILE A 194 -6.10 2.12 -4.96
C ILE A 194 -6.50 0.76 -4.42
N SER A 195 -7.72 0.68 -3.95
CA SER A 195 -8.37 -0.58 -3.69
C SER A 195 -8.99 -1.09 -4.99
N VAL A 196 -8.76 -2.34 -5.29
CA VAL A 196 -9.32 -3.04 -6.45
C VAL A 196 -10.28 -4.10 -5.93
N VAL A 197 -11.48 -4.17 -6.51
CA VAL A 197 -12.43 -5.25 -6.20
C VAL A 197 -11.77 -6.56 -6.59
N GLN A 198 -11.60 -7.47 -5.63
CA GLN A 198 -10.82 -8.70 -5.80
C GLN A 198 -11.38 -9.60 -6.91
N GLU A 199 -12.69 -9.68 -7.04
CA GLU A 199 -13.40 -10.44 -8.04
C GLU A 199 -13.21 -9.91 -9.48
N ALA A 200 -12.73 -8.67 -9.60
CA ALA A 200 -12.42 -8.05 -10.89
C ALA A 200 -10.94 -8.19 -11.29
N ILE A 201 -10.13 -8.85 -10.50
CA ILE A 201 -8.72 -9.08 -10.81
C ILE A 201 -8.59 -10.30 -11.74
N GLU A 202 -7.93 -10.13 -12.88
CA GLU A 202 -7.55 -11.22 -13.79
C GLU A 202 -6.24 -11.86 -13.32
N GLU A 203 -5.25 -11.01 -12.99
CA GLU A 203 -3.95 -11.47 -12.47
C GLU A 203 -3.24 -10.39 -11.65
N ILE A 204 -2.42 -10.83 -10.71
CA ILE A 204 -1.46 -10.01 -9.98
C ILE A 204 -0.06 -10.53 -10.32
N GLN A 205 0.83 -9.63 -10.77
CA GLN A 205 2.23 -9.91 -10.99
C GLN A 205 3.06 -9.18 -9.96
N LEU A 206 3.78 -9.91 -9.11
CA LEU A 206 4.81 -9.36 -8.25
C LEU A 206 6.18 -9.54 -8.90
N GLN A 207 6.86 -8.44 -9.17
CA GLN A 207 8.26 -8.40 -9.55
C GLN A 207 9.07 -7.92 -8.34
N ALA A 208 9.66 -8.82 -7.59
CA ALA A 208 10.44 -8.49 -6.40
C ALA A 208 11.85 -7.99 -6.74
N GLY A 209 12.24 -8.05 -8.01
CA GLY A 209 13.50 -7.56 -8.54
C GLY A 209 13.66 -7.88 -10.02
N GLY A 210 14.80 -7.46 -10.59
CA GLY A 210 15.10 -7.69 -12.00
C GLY A 210 14.09 -7.04 -12.96
N PHE A 211 13.54 -5.89 -12.57
CA PHE A 211 12.58 -5.20 -13.43
C PHE A 211 13.23 -4.84 -14.75
N THR A 212 12.48 -5.02 -15.83
CA THR A 212 12.90 -4.58 -17.15
C THR A 212 12.93 -3.03 -17.24
N ALA A 213 13.57 -2.47 -18.25
CA ALA A 213 13.76 -1.02 -18.38
C ALA A 213 12.43 -0.24 -18.55
N GLU A 214 11.35 -0.92 -18.94
CA GLU A 214 10.01 -0.33 -19.06
C GLU A 214 9.44 0.13 -17.70
N HIS A 215 9.93 -0.42 -16.58
CA HIS A 215 9.42 -0.13 -15.24
C HIS A 215 10.43 0.63 -14.39
N GLY A 216 9.96 1.60 -13.59
CA GLY A 216 10.78 2.39 -12.68
C GLY A 216 9.95 2.97 -11.53
N GLY A 217 10.54 3.91 -10.77
CA GLY A 217 9.90 4.54 -9.63
C GLY A 217 9.72 3.60 -8.43
N ALA A 218 10.53 2.55 -8.34
CA ALA A 218 10.54 1.58 -7.25
C ALA A 218 11.95 1.09 -6.95
N ASN A 219 12.30 0.97 -5.68
CA ASN A 219 13.56 0.40 -5.20
C ASN A 219 13.44 -1.07 -4.78
N SER A 220 12.25 -1.48 -4.35
CA SER A 220 12.05 -2.81 -3.73
C SER A 220 11.27 -3.79 -4.58
N GLY A 221 10.17 -3.37 -5.15
CA GLY A 221 9.28 -4.26 -5.88
C GLY A 221 8.25 -3.52 -6.72
N ILE A 222 7.68 -4.23 -7.69
CA ILE A 222 6.59 -3.75 -8.54
C ILE A 222 5.44 -4.73 -8.44
N VAL A 223 4.25 -4.22 -8.13
CA VAL A 223 2.99 -4.96 -8.14
C VAL A 223 2.15 -4.48 -9.31
N LYS A 224 1.87 -5.36 -10.25
CA LYS A 224 1.03 -5.08 -11.42
C LYS A 224 -0.26 -5.86 -11.29
N THR A 225 -1.38 -5.17 -11.34
CA THR A 225 -2.71 -5.75 -11.31
C THR A 225 -3.39 -5.56 -12.66
N THR A 226 -3.78 -6.64 -13.28
CA THR A 226 -4.56 -6.63 -14.52
C THR A 226 -6.02 -6.92 -14.20
N LEU A 227 -6.92 -6.12 -14.74
CA LEU A 227 -8.34 -6.25 -14.49
C LEU A 227 -9.01 -7.15 -15.54
N LYS A 228 -10.05 -7.88 -15.11
CA LYS A 228 -10.88 -8.71 -16.00
C LYS A 228 -11.50 -7.87 -17.12
N THR A 229 -11.65 -8.47 -18.27
CA THR A 229 -12.45 -7.97 -19.39
C THR A 229 -13.65 -8.90 -19.62
N GLY A 230 -14.69 -8.43 -20.26
CA GLY A 230 -15.85 -9.27 -20.59
C GLY A 230 -15.45 -10.47 -21.44
N GLY A 231 -15.97 -11.63 -21.11
CA GLY A 231 -15.79 -12.86 -21.86
C GLY A 231 -16.61 -12.91 -23.17
N SER A 232 -16.72 -14.08 -23.78
CA SER A 232 -17.54 -14.35 -24.98
C SER A 232 -19.02 -14.54 -24.66
N ALA A 233 -19.38 -14.77 -23.39
CA ALA A 233 -20.74 -14.90 -22.90
C ALA A 233 -21.00 -13.91 -21.77
N LEU A 234 -22.26 -13.59 -21.54
CA LEU A 234 -22.68 -12.83 -20.37
C LEU A 234 -22.40 -13.68 -19.12
N ARG A 235 -21.73 -13.07 -18.14
CA ARG A 235 -21.56 -13.63 -16.80
C ARG A 235 -21.97 -12.60 -15.76
N VAL A 236 -22.74 -13.06 -14.78
CA VAL A 236 -23.17 -12.25 -13.63
C VAL A 236 -22.82 -13.02 -12.37
N THR A 237 -22.07 -12.39 -11.47
CA THR A 237 -21.75 -13.00 -10.18
C THR A 237 -22.23 -12.09 -9.06
N VAL A 238 -22.97 -12.66 -8.12
CA VAL A 238 -23.34 -12.01 -6.86
C VAL A 238 -22.69 -12.79 -5.73
N ASP A 239 -21.86 -12.14 -4.93
CA ASP A 239 -21.21 -12.73 -3.75
C ASP A 239 -21.60 -11.93 -2.51
N TYR A 240 -22.10 -12.61 -1.50
CA TYR A 240 -22.39 -12.02 -0.19
C TYR A 240 -21.75 -12.86 0.90
N ARG A 241 -21.01 -12.19 1.80
CA ARG A 241 -20.43 -12.84 2.97
C ARG A 241 -20.59 -12.01 4.23
N THR A 242 -20.70 -12.68 5.36
CA THR A 242 -20.95 -12.05 6.64
C THR A 242 -20.45 -12.89 7.81
N ASP A 243 -20.15 -12.23 8.91
CA ASP A 243 -20.02 -12.83 10.24
C ASP A 243 -21.09 -12.29 11.23
N ASP A 244 -22.03 -11.49 10.74
CA ASP A 244 -23.00 -10.76 11.55
C ASP A 244 -24.16 -11.65 12.01
N PHE A 245 -23.85 -12.74 12.73
CA PHE A 245 -24.79 -13.71 13.29
C PHE A 245 -25.05 -13.49 14.78
N ALA A 246 -24.29 -12.57 15.42
CA ALA A 246 -24.43 -12.24 16.83
C ALA A 246 -24.32 -10.73 17.04
N LYS A 247 -24.85 -10.21 18.14
CA LYS A 247 -24.71 -8.81 18.53
C LYS A 247 -23.27 -8.50 18.91
N ALA A 248 -22.96 -7.20 18.97
CA ALA A 248 -21.65 -6.73 19.42
C ALA A 248 -21.27 -7.35 20.78
N GLY A 249 -20.11 -8.00 20.85
CA GLY A 249 -19.61 -8.67 22.05
C GLY A 249 -20.16 -10.08 22.32
N GLU A 250 -21.15 -10.53 21.56
CA GLU A 250 -21.63 -11.92 21.63
C GLU A 250 -20.81 -12.82 20.72
N GLU A 251 -20.73 -14.09 21.09
CA GLU A 251 -20.01 -15.12 20.34
C GLU A 251 -20.97 -15.99 19.51
N PHE A 252 -20.51 -16.35 18.31
CA PHE A 252 -21.10 -17.37 17.46
C PHE A 252 -20.03 -18.38 17.06
N LEU A 253 -20.29 -19.67 17.29
CA LEU A 253 -19.29 -20.75 17.10
C LEU A 253 -17.96 -20.48 17.84
N GLY A 254 -18.03 -19.91 19.03
CA GLY A 254 -16.86 -19.59 19.84
C GLY A 254 -15.98 -18.48 19.26
N THR A 255 -16.52 -17.60 18.41
CA THR A 255 -15.85 -16.39 17.88
C THR A 255 -16.75 -15.17 18.02
N THR A 256 -16.15 -14.02 18.25
CA THR A 256 -16.87 -12.76 18.34
C THR A 256 -17.20 -12.24 16.95
N SER A 257 -18.47 -11.90 16.70
CA SER A 257 -18.93 -11.26 15.47
C SER A 257 -18.39 -9.83 15.39
N GLN A 258 -17.73 -9.52 14.27
CA GLN A 258 -17.25 -8.16 13.98
C GLN A 258 -18.27 -7.31 13.22
N GLY A 259 -19.44 -7.89 12.91
CA GLY A 259 -20.46 -7.25 12.10
C GLY A 259 -19.96 -6.99 10.68
N PHE A 260 -19.15 -7.91 10.15
CA PHE A 260 -18.64 -7.86 8.80
C PHE A 260 -19.73 -8.20 7.80
N ARG A 261 -19.91 -7.36 6.79
CA ARG A 261 -20.82 -7.56 5.67
C ARG A 261 -20.10 -7.12 4.39
N ASN A 262 -20.00 -8.02 3.44
CA ASN A 262 -19.39 -7.74 2.15
C ASN A 262 -20.31 -8.23 1.05
N ALA A 263 -20.74 -7.34 0.17
CA ALA A 263 -21.54 -7.65 -1.01
C ALA A 263 -20.76 -7.25 -2.27
N VAL A 264 -20.64 -8.14 -3.21
CA VAL A 264 -19.98 -7.90 -4.50
C VAL A 264 -20.92 -8.30 -5.63
N LEU A 265 -21.01 -7.44 -6.63
CA LEU A 265 -21.69 -7.71 -7.89
C LEU A 265 -20.69 -7.56 -9.03
N THR A 266 -20.60 -8.53 -9.90
CA THR A 266 -19.85 -8.43 -11.15
C THR A 266 -20.74 -8.76 -12.32
N VAL A 267 -20.58 -8.02 -13.42
CA VAL A 267 -21.30 -8.24 -14.69
C VAL A 267 -20.32 -8.05 -15.84
N GLY A 268 -20.19 -9.03 -16.70
CA GLY A 268 -19.29 -8.94 -17.84
C GLY A 268 -19.78 -9.75 -19.03
N GLY A 269 -19.45 -9.29 -20.24
CA GLY A 269 -19.83 -9.99 -21.44
C GLY A 269 -19.61 -9.15 -22.72
N PRO A 270 -20.04 -9.68 -23.87
CA PRO A 270 -19.97 -9.00 -25.15
C PRO A 270 -21.20 -8.14 -25.41
N VAL A 271 -21.04 -7.06 -26.18
CA VAL A 271 -22.14 -6.36 -26.86
C VAL A 271 -21.81 -6.34 -28.34
N GLY A 272 -22.46 -7.25 -29.06
CA GLY A 272 -22.08 -7.54 -30.44
C GLY A 272 -20.69 -8.16 -30.56
N SER A 273 -20.08 -8.08 -31.74
CA SER A 273 -18.75 -8.68 -32.00
C SER A 273 -17.57 -7.80 -31.62
N LYS A 274 -17.78 -6.50 -31.45
CA LYS A 274 -16.66 -5.52 -31.27
C LYS A 274 -16.49 -4.98 -29.87
N PHE A 275 -17.52 -5.05 -29.03
CA PHE A 275 -17.50 -4.42 -27.71
C PHE A 275 -17.62 -5.46 -26.60
N ARG A 276 -16.79 -5.30 -25.58
CA ARG A 276 -16.82 -6.12 -24.36
C ARG A 276 -16.73 -5.22 -23.15
N TYR A 277 -17.38 -5.63 -22.07
CA TYR A 277 -17.36 -4.88 -20.81
C TYR A 277 -17.25 -5.83 -19.62
N PHE A 278 -16.68 -5.30 -18.57
CA PHE A 278 -16.70 -5.91 -17.24
C PHE A 278 -16.90 -4.80 -16.21
N LEU A 279 -17.92 -4.97 -15.38
CA LEU A 279 -18.28 -4.04 -14.30
C LEU A 279 -18.26 -4.78 -12.99
N SER A 280 -17.79 -4.13 -11.94
CA SER A 280 -17.87 -4.66 -10.57
C SER A 280 -18.20 -3.55 -9.58
N GLY A 281 -19.00 -3.91 -8.57
CA GLY A 281 -19.35 -3.07 -7.44
C GLY A 281 -19.17 -3.85 -6.15
N GLN A 282 -18.65 -3.19 -5.12
CA GLN A 282 -18.45 -3.76 -3.79
C GLN A 282 -18.94 -2.80 -2.71
N HIS A 283 -19.73 -3.33 -1.80
CA HIS A 283 -20.05 -2.70 -0.52
C HIS A 283 -19.44 -3.50 0.61
N ASN A 284 -18.57 -2.89 1.41
CA ASN A 284 -17.93 -3.52 2.55
C ASN A 284 -18.21 -2.69 3.81
N TYR A 285 -18.84 -3.32 4.80
CA TYR A 285 -19.11 -2.75 6.10
C TYR A 285 -18.49 -3.60 7.19
N MET A 286 -17.91 -2.97 8.18
CA MET A 286 -17.45 -3.59 9.41
C MET A 286 -17.94 -2.75 10.59
N ARG A 287 -18.60 -3.38 11.55
CA ARG A 287 -18.98 -2.76 12.83
C ARG A 287 -17.72 -2.49 13.67
N ASN A 288 -16.82 -3.44 13.70
CA ASN A 288 -15.52 -3.33 14.33
C ASN A 288 -14.43 -3.69 13.31
N ARG A 289 -13.71 -2.67 12.79
CA ARG A 289 -12.67 -2.86 11.77
C ARG A 289 -11.38 -3.49 12.28
N THR A 290 -11.17 -3.49 13.61
CA THR A 290 -9.98 -4.02 14.25
C THR A 290 -10.32 -5.31 14.97
N ALA A 291 -9.99 -6.43 14.35
CA ALA A 291 -10.09 -7.74 15.00
C ALA A 291 -8.96 -7.87 16.03
N ALA A 292 -9.30 -7.77 17.28
CA ALA A 292 -8.33 -7.82 18.38
C ALA A 292 -8.87 -8.66 19.55
N PHE A 293 -7.97 -9.29 20.29
CA PHE A 293 -8.32 -9.89 21.57
C PHE A 293 -8.52 -8.78 22.60
N VAL A 294 -9.73 -8.43 22.95
CA VAL A 294 -10.08 -7.39 23.93
C VAL A 294 -11.03 -7.98 24.94
N ASP A 295 -10.67 -7.96 26.22
CA ASP A 295 -11.53 -8.40 27.28
C ASP A 295 -12.62 -7.37 27.59
N GLN A 296 -13.67 -7.83 28.25
CA GLN A 296 -14.72 -6.94 28.74
C GLN A 296 -14.18 -6.10 29.88
N PHE A 297 -14.52 -4.82 29.87
CA PHE A 297 -14.10 -3.91 30.89
C PHE A 297 -15.23 -2.92 31.27
N ASN A 298 -15.27 -2.54 32.55
CA ASN A 298 -16.33 -1.70 33.10
C ASN A 298 -15.76 -0.79 34.19
N PHE A 299 -15.95 0.51 34.03
CA PHE A 299 -15.51 1.52 35.00
C PHE A 299 -16.49 1.78 36.15
N THR A 300 -17.70 1.24 36.14
CA THR A 300 -18.75 1.57 37.10
C THR A 300 -18.41 1.26 38.54
N THR A 301 -17.42 0.42 38.79
CA THR A 301 -16.99 0.01 40.14
C THR A 301 -15.86 0.83 40.71
N LEU A 302 -15.27 1.76 39.97
CA LEU A 302 -14.12 2.56 40.40
C LEU A 302 -14.58 3.88 40.99
N THR A 303 -14.28 4.12 42.25
CA THR A 303 -14.92 5.18 43.05
C THR A 303 -14.05 6.38 43.38
N ASP A 304 -12.71 6.29 43.38
CA ASP A 304 -11.85 7.42 43.75
C ASP A 304 -10.44 7.27 43.18
N ASP A 305 -9.82 8.39 42.77
CA ASP A 305 -8.44 8.42 42.31
C ASP A 305 -7.41 8.71 43.41
N GLY A 306 -7.85 8.96 44.63
CA GLY A 306 -6.97 9.24 45.78
C GLY A 306 -6.06 10.46 45.63
N LEU A 307 -6.02 11.13 44.51
CA LEU A 307 -5.13 12.23 44.19
C LEU A 307 -5.84 13.58 44.03
N THR A 308 -7.03 13.62 43.47
CA THR A 308 -7.74 14.85 43.14
C THR A 308 -8.96 15.11 44.02
N GLY A 309 -9.34 14.16 44.89
CA GLY A 309 -10.56 14.24 45.69
C GLY A 309 -11.85 14.17 44.84
N ARG A 310 -11.74 13.84 43.59
CA ARG A 310 -12.90 13.62 42.69
C ARG A 310 -13.32 12.19 42.75
N THR A 311 -14.60 11.97 43.03
CA THR A 311 -15.22 10.64 42.88
C THR A 311 -15.25 10.25 41.43
N VAL A 312 -14.54 9.20 41.07
CA VAL A 312 -14.50 8.71 39.68
C VAL A 312 -15.92 8.50 39.11
N GLY A 313 -16.85 8.03 39.93
CA GLY A 313 -18.24 7.84 39.52
C GLY A 313 -19.05 9.12 39.26
N ALA A 314 -18.62 10.29 39.76
CA ALA A 314 -19.30 11.56 39.46
C ALA A 314 -18.80 12.22 38.17
N SER A 315 -17.60 11.84 37.70
CA SER A 315 -16.97 12.35 36.46
C SER A 315 -17.15 11.43 35.26
N LEU A 316 -17.59 10.19 35.48
CA LEU A 316 -17.78 9.21 34.41
C LEU A 316 -19.28 9.12 34.08
N PRO A 317 -19.69 9.35 32.87
CA PRO A 317 -21.04 9.06 32.45
C PRO A 317 -21.37 7.59 32.70
N ASP A 318 -22.60 7.30 33.10
CA ASP A 318 -23.11 5.98 33.41
C ASP A 318 -22.58 4.94 32.42
N ALA A 319 -21.74 4.05 32.93
CA ALA A 319 -21.28 2.83 32.28
C ALA A 319 -20.57 2.99 30.94
N VAL A 320 -19.33 3.41 30.91
CA VAL A 320 -18.48 3.01 29.82
C VAL A 320 -18.10 1.54 30.02
N ALA A 321 -18.89 0.67 29.47
CA ALA A 321 -18.64 -0.77 29.42
C ALA A 321 -18.24 -1.13 27.99
N PHE A 322 -17.02 -1.66 27.80
CA PHE A 322 -16.67 -2.32 26.56
C PHE A 322 -17.12 -3.75 26.58
N LYS A 323 -17.79 -4.17 25.53
CA LYS A 323 -18.08 -5.57 25.30
C LYS A 323 -16.82 -6.29 24.86
N LYS A 324 -16.68 -7.55 25.24
CA LYS A 324 -15.55 -8.40 24.85
C LYS A 324 -15.32 -8.32 23.33
N ASN A 325 -14.08 -8.15 22.93
CA ASN A 325 -13.64 -8.07 21.52
C ASN A 325 -14.36 -7.02 20.66
N PHE A 326 -14.93 -5.99 21.28
CA PHE A 326 -15.63 -4.93 20.56
C PHE A 326 -15.19 -3.54 21.02
N LEU A 327 -14.77 -2.72 20.08
CA LEU A 327 -14.41 -1.31 20.29
C LEU A 327 -15.53 -0.42 19.73
N PRO A 328 -16.18 0.42 20.56
CA PRO A 328 -17.22 1.34 20.08
C PRO A 328 -16.61 2.40 19.14
N GLY A 329 -17.41 2.95 18.24
CA GLY A 329 -16.95 3.97 17.31
C GLY A 329 -15.89 3.48 16.30
N ASN A 330 -15.78 2.17 16.06
CA ASN A 330 -14.76 1.57 15.22
C ASN A 330 -15.30 1.02 13.88
N GLN A 331 -16.45 1.50 13.43
CA GLN A 331 -17.07 1.07 12.18
C GLN A 331 -16.34 1.62 10.95
N ARG A 332 -16.40 0.88 9.84
CA ARG A 332 -15.87 1.28 8.54
C ARG A 332 -16.88 1.00 7.44
N TYR A 333 -17.04 1.95 6.55
CA TYR A 333 -17.75 1.84 5.28
C TYR A 333 -16.78 1.99 4.13
N ASP A 334 -16.83 1.07 3.17
CA ASP A 334 -15.98 1.08 1.99
C ASP A 334 -16.82 0.67 0.78
N ASN A 335 -17.07 1.61 -0.12
CA ASN A 335 -17.81 1.39 -1.35
C ASN A 335 -16.87 1.55 -2.53
N GLN A 336 -16.89 0.57 -3.43
CA GLN A 336 -16.04 0.56 -4.61
C GLN A 336 -16.87 0.25 -5.84
N GLY A 337 -16.51 0.88 -6.95
CA GLY A 337 -17.01 0.57 -8.27
C GLY A 337 -15.86 0.60 -9.26
N GLN A 338 -15.81 -0.35 -10.17
CA GLN A 338 -14.83 -0.34 -11.25
C GLN A 338 -15.40 -0.94 -12.53
N GLY A 339 -14.85 -0.51 -13.66
CA GLY A 339 -15.26 -0.98 -14.96
C GLY A 339 -14.11 -1.03 -15.95
N THR A 340 -14.18 -2.00 -16.82
CA THR A 340 -13.28 -2.16 -17.97
C THR A 340 -14.12 -2.34 -19.23
N PHE A 341 -13.83 -1.54 -20.24
CA PHE A 341 -14.51 -1.57 -21.53
C PHE A 341 -13.48 -1.75 -22.64
N VAL A 342 -13.69 -2.72 -23.51
CA VAL A 342 -12.82 -3.00 -24.65
C VAL A 342 -13.63 -2.85 -25.93
N TYR A 343 -13.12 -2.03 -26.84
CA TYR A 343 -13.71 -1.80 -28.15
C TYR A 343 -12.70 -2.09 -29.26
N ASN A 344 -12.99 -3.11 -30.08
CA ASN A 344 -12.20 -3.47 -31.25
C ASN A 344 -12.72 -2.66 -32.44
N LEU A 345 -12.08 -1.52 -32.73
CA LEU A 345 -12.45 -0.68 -33.89
C LEU A 345 -12.23 -1.45 -35.19
N SER A 346 -11.08 -2.12 -35.29
CA SER A 346 -10.68 -3.00 -36.38
C SER A 346 -9.82 -4.14 -35.82
N ASN A 347 -9.38 -5.06 -36.70
CA ASN A 347 -8.41 -6.09 -36.35
C ASN A 347 -7.05 -5.52 -35.91
N ALA A 348 -6.73 -4.29 -36.34
CA ALA A 348 -5.49 -3.64 -36.02
C ALA A 348 -5.57 -2.66 -34.84
N ILE A 349 -6.76 -2.11 -34.54
CA ILE A 349 -6.92 -1.05 -33.54
C ILE A 349 -7.93 -1.47 -32.48
N LYS A 350 -7.49 -1.44 -31.23
CA LYS A 350 -8.27 -1.77 -30.06
C LYS A 350 -8.15 -0.63 -29.02
N PHE A 351 -9.26 -0.31 -28.39
CA PHE A 351 -9.31 0.61 -27.25
C PHE A 351 -9.71 -0.15 -25.98
N ARG A 352 -9.09 0.21 -24.86
CA ARG A 352 -9.45 -0.26 -23.52
C ARG A 352 -9.63 0.96 -22.61
N LEU A 353 -10.81 1.13 -22.07
CA LEU A 353 -11.12 2.13 -21.05
C LEU A 353 -11.22 1.41 -19.71
N THR A 354 -10.46 1.87 -18.74
CA THR A 354 -10.49 1.38 -17.35
C THR A 354 -10.86 2.52 -16.42
N GLY A 355 -11.76 2.26 -15.47
CA GLY A 355 -12.14 3.21 -14.45
C GLY A 355 -12.37 2.53 -13.11
N SER A 356 -11.99 3.20 -12.02
CA SER A 356 -12.24 2.75 -10.65
C SER A 356 -12.55 3.95 -9.77
N TYR A 357 -13.49 3.78 -8.84
CA TYR A 357 -13.82 4.75 -7.81
C TYR A 357 -14.02 4.05 -6.47
N GLN A 358 -13.47 4.65 -5.40
CA GLN A 358 -13.63 4.20 -4.02
C GLN A 358 -14.06 5.36 -3.14
N HIS A 359 -15.01 5.09 -2.25
CA HIS A 359 -15.41 5.99 -1.18
C HIS A 359 -15.33 5.25 0.15
N GLN A 360 -14.43 5.69 1.02
CA GLN A 360 -14.19 5.11 2.33
C GLN A 360 -14.50 6.13 3.42
N LYS A 361 -15.22 5.69 4.46
CA LYS A 361 -15.56 6.51 5.63
C LYS A 361 -15.42 5.69 6.90
N PHE A 362 -14.75 6.25 7.90
CA PHE A 362 -14.68 5.68 9.24
C PHE A 362 -14.34 6.74 10.30
N PRO A 363 -14.81 6.55 11.54
CA PRO A 363 -14.38 7.36 12.66
C PRO A 363 -12.95 7.03 13.06
N LEU A 364 -12.19 8.04 13.50
CA LEU A 364 -10.82 7.86 13.99
C LEU A 364 -10.77 7.58 15.49
N GLY A 365 -11.76 7.97 16.27
CA GLY A 365 -11.83 7.94 17.71
C GLY A 365 -11.03 6.84 18.40
N PHE A 366 -11.61 5.64 18.51
CA PHE A 366 -10.94 4.49 19.12
C PHE A 366 -9.93 3.79 18.21
N ALA A 367 -9.89 4.14 16.96
CA ALA A 367 -8.99 3.52 15.99
C ALA A 367 -7.80 4.39 15.63
N ASP A 368 -7.75 5.63 16.06
CA ASP A 368 -6.49 6.35 16.19
C ASP A 368 -5.85 5.91 17.50
N PHE A 369 -4.93 5.02 17.38
CA PHE A 369 -4.28 4.27 18.42
C PHE A 369 -3.68 5.13 19.53
N ARG A 370 -3.20 6.31 19.20
CA ARG A 370 -2.63 7.25 20.19
C ARG A 370 -3.68 7.88 21.07
N GLN A 371 -4.94 7.88 20.62
CA GLN A 371 -6.04 8.58 21.32
C GLN A 371 -7.16 7.63 21.76
N ALA A 372 -7.09 6.34 21.45
CA ALA A 372 -8.15 5.39 21.74
C ALA A 372 -8.58 5.40 23.21
N LEU A 373 -7.62 5.45 24.11
CA LEU A 373 -7.89 5.49 25.53
C LEU A 373 -8.27 6.89 26.02
N ASN A 374 -7.60 7.92 25.48
CA ASN A 374 -7.92 9.30 25.85
C ASN A 374 -9.36 9.66 25.46
N ASN A 375 -9.89 9.06 24.37
CA ASN A 375 -11.24 9.27 23.89
C ASN A 375 -12.29 8.33 24.49
N LEU A 376 -11.94 7.60 25.54
CA LEU A 376 -12.82 6.60 26.15
C LEU A 376 -14.19 7.18 26.53
N PHE A 377 -14.23 8.41 27.01
CA PHE A 377 -15.42 9.10 27.44
C PHE A 377 -16.06 9.98 26.38
N SER A 378 -15.41 10.18 25.24
CA SER A 378 -15.93 10.98 24.11
C SER A 378 -16.26 10.14 22.87
N GLY A 379 -16.56 8.84 23.08
CA GLY A 379 -16.77 7.87 21.99
C GLY A 379 -18.00 8.08 21.12
N ASP A 380 -18.93 8.89 21.52
CA ASP A 380 -20.13 9.28 20.77
C ASP A 380 -19.86 10.35 19.70
N ARG A 381 -18.74 11.11 19.83
CA ARG A 381 -18.37 12.17 18.88
C ARG A 381 -16.94 12.02 18.33
N PRO A 382 -16.60 10.90 17.69
CA PRO A 382 -15.26 10.69 17.15
C PRO A 382 -15.02 11.51 15.89
N GLN A 383 -13.80 11.98 15.70
CA GLN A 383 -13.34 12.56 14.45
C GLN A 383 -13.54 11.60 13.28
N HIS A 384 -13.99 12.08 12.13
CA HIS A 384 -14.22 11.27 10.94
C HIS A 384 -13.08 11.41 9.92
N LEU A 385 -12.66 10.29 9.32
CA LEU A 385 -11.85 10.26 8.12
C LEU A 385 -12.72 9.82 6.93
N VAL A 386 -12.71 10.64 5.89
CA VAL A 386 -13.32 10.31 4.59
C VAL A 386 -12.26 10.40 3.52
N THR A 387 -12.14 9.33 2.74
CA THR A 387 -11.24 9.31 1.58
C THR A 387 -12.02 8.90 0.33
N LYS A 388 -11.85 9.67 -0.73
CA LYS A 388 -12.36 9.38 -2.07
C LYS A 388 -11.17 9.19 -3.00
N ARG A 389 -11.18 8.11 -3.78
CA ARG A 389 -10.13 7.80 -4.73
C ARG A 389 -10.75 7.45 -6.07
N GLY A 390 -10.09 7.86 -7.13
CA GLY A 390 -10.50 7.54 -8.49
C GLY A 390 -9.29 7.36 -9.39
N LEU A 391 -9.39 6.43 -10.31
CA LEU A 391 -8.51 6.33 -11.45
C LEU A 391 -9.32 6.13 -12.72
N GLY A 392 -8.79 6.65 -13.81
CA GLY A 392 -9.33 6.40 -15.14
C GLY A 392 -8.19 6.37 -16.14
N GLY A 393 -8.26 5.50 -17.12
CA GLY A 393 -7.28 5.42 -18.18
C GLY A 393 -7.89 4.92 -19.48
N LEU A 394 -7.50 5.58 -20.57
CA LEU A 394 -7.81 5.16 -21.91
C LEU A 394 -6.54 4.60 -22.54
N LYS A 395 -6.63 3.40 -23.02
CA LYS A 395 -5.58 2.66 -23.67
C LYS A 395 -5.97 2.32 -25.12
N MET A 396 -5.10 2.61 -26.07
CA MET A 396 -5.23 2.19 -27.47
C MET A 396 -4.06 1.26 -27.80
N THR A 397 -4.32 0.14 -28.43
CA THR A 397 -3.33 -0.74 -29.06
C THR A 397 -3.51 -0.68 -30.57
N HIS A 398 -2.41 -0.43 -31.32
CA HIS A 398 -2.41 -0.45 -32.79
C HIS A 398 -1.35 -1.41 -33.31
N LEU A 399 -1.76 -2.48 -33.96
CA LEU A 399 -0.89 -3.39 -34.69
C LEU A 399 -0.58 -2.76 -36.07
N ILE A 400 0.67 -2.36 -36.29
CA ILE A 400 1.14 -1.84 -37.55
C ILE A 400 1.28 -3.00 -38.55
N ASN A 401 1.77 -4.15 -38.07
CA ASN A 401 1.86 -5.40 -38.77
C ASN A 401 1.93 -6.54 -37.73
N PRO A 402 1.87 -7.83 -38.14
CA PRO A 402 1.88 -8.95 -37.18
C PRO A 402 3.07 -8.98 -36.21
N ASN A 403 4.16 -8.31 -36.49
CA ASN A 403 5.39 -8.32 -35.71
C ASN A 403 5.65 -6.99 -34.97
N THR A 404 4.84 -5.98 -35.21
CA THR A 404 5.10 -4.63 -34.67
C THR A 404 3.80 -3.97 -34.23
N PHE A 405 3.77 -3.49 -33.03
CA PHE A 405 2.65 -2.72 -32.51
C PHE A 405 3.16 -1.60 -31.61
N TYR A 406 2.32 -0.65 -31.40
CA TYR A 406 2.49 0.34 -30.36
C TYR A 406 1.23 0.51 -29.55
N GLU A 407 1.41 0.99 -28.36
CA GLU A 407 0.34 1.17 -27.40
C GLU A 407 0.47 2.51 -26.68
N VAL A 408 -0.65 3.10 -26.28
CA VAL A 408 -0.77 4.40 -25.64
C VAL A 408 -1.73 4.38 -24.49
N ASN A 409 -1.27 4.90 -23.41
CA ASN A 409 -2.06 5.07 -22.21
C ASN A 409 -2.11 6.55 -21.80
N VAL A 410 -3.29 7.12 -21.73
CA VAL A 410 -3.53 8.40 -21.04
C VAL A 410 -4.35 8.11 -19.80
N ASN A 411 -3.90 8.61 -18.67
CA ASN A 411 -4.54 8.30 -17.41
C ASN A 411 -4.70 9.52 -16.51
N TYR A 412 -5.71 9.46 -15.68
CA TYR A 412 -5.99 10.43 -14.64
C TYR A 412 -6.22 9.70 -13.33
N THR A 413 -5.57 10.16 -12.26
CA THR A 413 -5.83 9.69 -10.91
C THR A 413 -6.18 10.86 -10.00
N ALA A 414 -7.07 10.61 -9.05
CA ALA A 414 -7.47 11.61 -8.07
C ALA A 414 -7.64 10.96 -6.70
N ARG A 415 -7.18 11.66 -5.68
CA ARG A 415 -7.43 11.31 -4.27
C ARG A 415 -7.77 12.58 -3.51
N ASP A 416 -8.90 12.54 -2.80
CA ASP A 416 -9.28 13.57 -1.83
C ASP A 416 -9.48 12.88 -0.48
N SER A 417 -8.83 13.39 0.55
CA SER A 417 -8.94 12.88 1.92
C SER A 417 -9.17 14.02 2.87
N ARG A 418 -10.00 13.81 3.88
CA ARG A 418 -10.24 14.79 4.94
C ARG A 418 -10.53 14.13 6.27
N THR A 419 -9.98 14.73 7.31
CA THR A 419 -10.20 14.38 8.70
C THR A 419 -10.87 15.56 9.38
N PHE A 420 -12.06 15.36 9.92
CA PHE A 420 -12.91 16.46 10.33
C PHE A 420 -13.83 16.09 11.49
N ASP A 421 -14.30 17.14 12.18
CA ASP A 421 -15.33 17.07 13.20
C ASP A 421 -16.70 16.71 12.57
N PRO A 422 -17.45 15.74 13.10
CA PRO A 422 -18.71 15.30 12.52
C PRO A 422 -19.79 16.39 12.43
N ASP A 423 -19.79 17.37 13.33
CA ASP A 423 -20.81 18.42 13.40
C ASP A 423 -20.43 19.67 12.60
N PHE A 424 -19.16 20.04 12.60
CA PHE A 424 -18.68 21.27 11.97
C PHE A 424 -18.06 21.06 10.58
N GLY A 425 -17.78 19.82 10.19
CA GLY A 425 -17.28 19.49 8.86
C GLY A 425 -15.95 20.16 8.53
N ASP A 426 -15.91 21.01 7.49
CA ASP A 426 -14.70 21.70 7.06
C ASP A 426 -14.45 23.05 7.77
N ASP A 427 -15.36 23.49 8.63
CA ASP A 427 -15.27 24.76 9.36
C ASP A 427 -14.53 24.58 10.69
N TRP A 428 -13.21 24.38 10.59
CA TRP A 428 -12.36 24.11 11.74
C TRP A 428 -12.29 25.28 12.74
N LEU A 429 -12.65 26.50 12.32
CA LEU A 429 -12.71 27.68 13.22
C LEU A 429 -13.78 27.55 14.31
N LYS A 430 -14.68 26.59 14.19
CA LYS A 430 -15.73 26.28 15.17
C LYS A 430 -15.38 25.13 16.12
N TYR A 431 -14.34 24.35 15.84
CA TYR A 431 -14.11 23.08 16.52
C TYR A 431 -13.88 23.21 18.04
N SER A 432 -13.27 24.28 18.48
CA SER A 432 -13.01 24.53 19.89
C SER A 432 -13.69 25.80 20.42
N ASP A 433 -14.69 26.32 19.69
CA ASP A 433 -15.44 27.51 20.14
C ASP A 433 -16.65 27.10 20.98
N ARG A 434 -16.58 27.35 22.28
CA ARG A 434 -17.67 27.08 23.25
C ARG A 434 -19.04 27.56 22.77
N ARG A 435 -19.12 28.72 22.15
CA ARG A 435 -20.38 29.33 21.67
C ARG A 435 -21.05 28.52 20.57
N GLU A 436 -20.25 27.86 19.71
CA GLU A 436 -20.75 27.00 18.66
C GLU A 436 -21.27 25.67 19.22
N PHE A 437 -20.65 25.14 20.26
CA PHE A 437 -21.15 23.97 20.98
C PHE A 437 -22.46 24.23 21.72
N GLU A 438 -22.60 25.40 22.37
CA GLU A 438 -23.84 25.82 23.01
C GLU A 438 -24.99 25.89 21.99
N LYS A 439 -24.77 26.41 20.76
CA LYS A 439 -25.77 26.47 19.70
C LYS A 439 -26.25 25.09 19.26
N LEU A 440 -25.42 24.07 19.36
CA LEU A 440 -25.74 22.67 19.06
C LEU A 440 -26.45 21.96 20.24
N GLY A 441 -26.57 22.63 21.38
CA GLY A 441 -27.21 22.06 22.59
C GLY A 441 -26.29 21.18 23.42
N TYR A 442 -24.98 21.23 23.22
CA TYR A 442 -24.04 20.53 24.06
C TYR A 442 -23.92 21.19 25.44
N ASP A 443 -23.77 20.39 26.50
CA ASP A 443 -23.43 20.88 27.80
C ASP A 443 -21.96 21.37 27.81
N VAL A 444 -21.80 22.67 28.01
CA VAL A 444 -20.50 23.36 28.05
C VAL A 444 -20.24 24.00 29.42
N SER A 445 -20.98 23.59 30.43
CA SER A 445 -20.90 24.14 31.79
C SER A 445 -19.48 24.00 32.40
N GLU A 446 -18.74 22.97 32.02
CA GLU A 446 -17.36 22.75 32.46
C GLU A 446 -16.32 23.54 31.66
N TRP A 447 -16.69 24.21 30.58
CA TRP A 447 -15.75 25.00 29.78
C TRP A 447 -15.47 26.35 30.44
N GLN A 448 -14.25 26.50 30.94
CA GLN A 448 -13.84 27.74 31.63
C GLN A 448 -13.42 28.84 30.67
N LYS A 449 -12.98 28.48 29.45
CA LYS A 449 -12.55 29.44 28.42
C LYS A 449 -13.36 29.26 27.13
N ILE A 450 -13.26 30.23 26.25
CA ILE A 450 -14.02 30.23 24.99
C ILE A 450 -13.46 29.21 24.00
N PHE A 451 -12.13 29.04 23.92
CA PHE A 451 -11.49 28.22 22.92
C PHE A 451 -10.75 26.98 23.45
N GLU A 452 -10.57 26.82 24.73
CA GLU A 452 -9.73 25.74 25.26
C GLU A 452 -10.49 24.45 25.61
N GLY A 453 -11.79 24.43 25.40
CA GLY A 453 -12.62 23.31 25.82
C GLY A 453 -12.77 23.23 27.35
N PRO A 454 -13.33 22.14 27.88
CA PRO A 454 -13.34 21.89 29.29
C PRO A 454 -11.88 21.76 29.76
N LEU A 455 -11.49 22.59 30.69
CA LEU A 455 -10.14 22.80 31.19
C LEU A 455 -9.62 21.61 31.90
N ASN A 456 -9.85 20.56 31.89
CA ASN A 456 -9.19 19.38 32.39
C ASN A 456 -9.72 18.20 31.60
N TYR A 457 -8.86 17.63 30.81
CA TYR A 457 -8.94 16.18 30.67
C TYR A 457 -9.44 15.61 31.97
N SER A 458 -10.47 14.78 31.96
CA SER A 458 -10.83 14.06 33.18
C SER A 458 -9.60 13.27 33.59
N THR A 459 -8.86 13.76 34.56
CA THR A 459 -7.62 13.14 34.98
C THR A 459 -7.94 12.17 36.12
N ILE A 460 -7.72 10.90 35.87
CA ILE A 460 -7.90 9.85 36.88
C ILE A 460 -6.52 9.23 37.08
N PHE A 461 -5.98 9.27 38.29
CA PHE A 461 -4.64 8.77 38.61
C PHE A 461 -3.55 9.31 37.65
N LYS A 462 -3.66 10.55 37.18
CA LYS A 462 -2.85 11.21 36.15
C LYS A 462 -3.03 10.70 34.72
N PHE A 463 -3.93 9.76 34.47
CA PHE A 463 -4.34 9.45 33.11
C PHE A 463 -5.29 10.54 32.60
N GLN A 464 -5.00 11.05 31.42
CA GLN A 464 -5.80 12.12 30.81
C GLN A 464 -6.80 11.50 29.84
N PHE A 465 -8.08 11.81 30.04
CA PHE A 465 -9.16 11.41 29.16
C PHE A 465 -9.81 12.64 28.56
N THR A 466 -10.13 12.57 27.27
CA THR A 466 -10.95 13.58 26.60
C THR A 466 -12.33 13.61 27.26
N PRO A 467 -12.80 14.74 27.78
CA PRO A 467 -14.12 14.81 28.40
C PRO A 467 -15.21 14.52 27.39
N ARG A 468 -16.38 14.16 27.91
CA ARG A 468 -17.57 14.01 27.07
C ARG A 468 -17.85 15.34 26.36
N ASN A 469 -18.16 15.25 25.04
CA ASN A 469 -18.30 16.40 24.17
C ASN A 469 -17.06 17.30 24.06
N GLY A 470 -15.89 16.80 24.40
CA GLY A 470 -14.65 17.54 24.23
C GLY A 470 -14.40 17.90 22.76
N PRO A 471 -13.82 19.09 22.51
CA PRO A 471 -13.56 19.53 21.14
C PRO A 471 -12.54 18.64 20.45
N ILE A 472 -12.71 18.48 19.15
CA ILE A 472 -11.70 17.88 18.29
C ILE A 472 -10.67 18.94 17.97
N ASN A 473 -9.40 18.70 18.33
CA ASN A 473 -8.33 19.71 18.25
C ASN A 473 -7.49 19.61 16.97
N THR A 474 -7.92 18.83 15.98
CA THR A 474 -7.19 18.64 14.73
C THR A 474 -8.13 18.65 13.53
N TYR A 475 -7.66 19.22 12.42
CA TYR A 475 -8.32 19.19 11.13
C TYR A 475 -7.29 18.97 10.01
N SER A 476 -7.61 18.16 9.03
CA SER A 476 -6.75 18.06 7.85
C SER A 476 -7.53 17.67 6.59
N LYS A 477 -6.99 18.12 5.45
CA LYS A 477 -7.42 17.67 4.13
C LYS A 477 -6.26 17.67 3.14
N ASP A 478 -6.29 16.73 2.24
CA ASP A 478 -5.37 16.68 1.10
C ASP A 478 -6.12 16.39 -0.19
N SER A 479 -5.62 16.93 -1.28
CA SER A 479 -6.13 16.67 -2.63
C SER A 479 -4.96 16.44 -3.56
N GLN A 480 -4.96 15.33 -4.24
CA GLN A 480 -3.92 14.91 -5.16
C GLN A 480 -4.56 14.52 -6.48
N GLN A 481 -4.03 15.03 -7.56
CA GLN A 481 -4.48 14.72 -8.92
C GLN A 481 -3.27 14.49 -9.80
N SER A 482 -3.30 13.47 -10.65
CA SER A 482 -2.27 13.31 -11.67
C SER A 482 -2.88 13.14 -13.06
N LEU A 483 -2.20 13.72 -14.03
CA LEU A 483 -2.41 13.44 -15.43
C LEU A 483 -1.14 12.77 -15.95
N GLY A 484 -1.31 11.53 -16.42
CA GLY A 484 -0.21 10.72 -16.92
C GLY A 484 -0.39 10.33 -18.37
N ALA A 485 0.73 10.18 -19.07
CA ALA A 485 0.78 9.63 -20.42
C ALA A 485 1.97 8.68 -20.53
N ALA A 486 1.78 7.57 -21.21
CA ALA A 486 2.84 6.61 -21.46
C ALA A 486 2.84 6.12 -22.90
N VAL A 487 4.05 5.89 -23.46
CA VAL A 487 4.31 5.44 -24.83
C VAL A 487 5.24 4.23 -24.83
N ASP A 488 4.84 3.03 -25.39
CA ASP A 488 5.70 1.87 -25.62
C ASP A 488 5.53 1.32 -27.05
N PHE A 489 6.59 1.23 -27.79
CA PHE A 489 6.67 0.60 -29.09
C PHE A 489 7.35 -0.76 -28.93
N THR A 490 6.73 -1.81 -29.43
CA THR A 490 7.26 -3.17 -29.42
C THR A 490 7.36 -3.71 -30.82
N SER A 491 8.54 -4.22 -31.19
CA SER A 491 8.78 -4.83 -32.48
C SER A 491 9.57 -6.14 -32.33
N GLN A 492 9.01 -7.22 -32.86
CA GLN A 492 9.74 -8.45 -33.11
C GLN A 492 10.54 -8.25 -34.40
N VAL A 493 11.75 -7.69 -34.32
CA VAL A 493 12.61 -7.31 -35.46
C VAL A 493 12.90 -8.54 -36.32
N ASN A 494 13.16 -9.65 -35.67
CA ASN A 494 13.25 -10.96 -36.28
C ASN A 494 12.92 -12.00 -35.20
N LYS A 495 12.94 -13.30 -35.56
CA LYS A 495 12.59 -14.38 -34.63
C LYS A 495 13.38 -14.40 -33.32
N ASN A 496 14.57 -13.81 -33.33
CA ASN A 496 15.52 -13.86 -32.22
C ASN A 496 15.60 -12.53 -31.45
N ILE A 497 15.12 -11.43 -32.02
CA ILE A 497 15.31 -10.09 -31.47
C ILE A 497 13.97 -9.40 -31.33
N GLU A 498 13.60 -9.08 -30.10
CA GLU A 498 12.51 -8.16 -29.76
C GLU A 498 13.10 -6.84 -29.27
N MET A 499 12.60 -5.75 -29.75
CA MET A 499 12.94 -4.41 -29.28
C MET A 499 11.73 -3.73 -28.67
N LYS A 500 11.95 -3.03 -27.55
CA LYS A 500 10.98 -2.15 -26.93
C LYS A 500 11.60 -0.78 -26.71
N ILE A 501 10.87 0.26 -27.04
CA ILE A 501 11.25 1.66 -26.79
C ILE A 501 10.01 2.35 -26.22
N GLY A 502 10.17 3.12 -25.17
CA GLY A 502 9.02 3.82 -24.63
C GLY A 502 9.38 4.93 -23.66
N GLY A 503 8.34 5.57 -23.15
CA GLY A 503 8.46 6.65 -22.19
C GLY A 503 7.19 6.88 -21.42
N ARG A 504 7.30 7.55 -20.31
CA ARG A 504 6.21 7.92 -19.44
C ARG A 504 6.42 9.32 -18.89
N PHE A 505 5.31 10.01 -18.72
CA PHE A 505 5.28 11.32 -18.10
C PHE A 505 4.06 11.42 -17.19
N ASP A 506 4.27 11.79 -15.92
CA ASP A 506 3.21 12.02 -14.95
C ASP A 506 3.38 13.43 -14.34
N ARG A 507 2.34 14.25 -14.45
CA ARG A 507 2.24 15.57 -13.81
C ARG A 507 1.24 15.51 -12.68
N TRP A 508 1.67 15.87 -11.50
CA TRP A 508 0.83 15.92 -10.31
C TRP A 508 0.40 17.35 -9.98
N THR A 509 -0.74 17.46 -9.32
CA THR A 509 -1.21 18.65 -8.63
C THR A 509 -1.56 18.25 -7.22
N MET A 510 -0.80 18.74 -6.26
CA MET A 510 -0.92 18.35 -4.85
C MET A 510 -1.26 19.54 -4.00
N ARG A 511 -2.21 19.33 -3.07
CA ARG A 511 -2.68 20.32 -2.12
C ARG A 511 -2.78 19.67 -0.76
N ALA A 512 -2.39 20.38 0.28
CA ALA A 512 -2.56 19.94 1.65
C ALA A 512 -2.93 21.12 2.54
N TYR A 513 -3.73 20.83 3.57
CA TYR A 513 -4.07 21.75 4.62
C TYR A 513 -4.22 20.98 5.93
N SER A 514 -3.62 21.44 6.99
CA SER A 514 -3.78 20.82 8.30
C SER A 514 -3.65 21.85 9.41
N VAL A 515 -4.44 21.66 10.46
CA VAL A 515 -4.32 22.35 11.74
C VAL A 515 -4.15 21.28 12.81
N GLY A 516 -3.04 21.34 13.56
CA GLY A 516 -2.69 20.32 14.54
C GLY A 516 -3.04 20.69 15.99
N ASP A 517 -3.37 21.94 16.24
CA ASP A 517 -3.62 22.49 17.57
C ASP A 517 -4.61 23.66 17.48
N ILE A 518 -5.87 23.31 17.30
CA ILE A 518 -6.94 24.27 16.92
C ILE A 518 -7.25 25.24 18.07
N ASP A 519 -7.34 24.78 19.31
CA ASP A 519 -7.64 25.62 20.48
C ASP A 519 -6.58 26.72 20.63
N ASN A 520 -5.31 26.38 20.63
CA ASN A 520 -4.23 27.35 20.67
C ASN A 520 -4.22 28.26 19.43
N ALA A 521 -4.52 27.73 18.26
CA ALA A 521 -4.64 28.54 17.05
C ALA A 521 -5.77 29.57 17.17
N LEU A 522 -6.92 29.18 17.71
CA LEU A 522 -8.04 30.09 17.94
C LEU A 522 -7.74 31.15 18.99
N VAL A 523 -7.11 30.78 20.10
CA VAL A 523 -6.63 31.76 21.12
C VAL A 523 -5.65 32.75 20.49
N TYR A 524 -4.77 32.30 19.63
CA TYR A 524 -3.81 33.16 18.96
C TYR A 524 -4.50 34.12 17.96
N LEU A 525 -5.51 33.63 17.23
CA LEU A 525 -6.26 34.40 16.25
C LEU A 525 -7.22 35.42 16.87
N TYR A 526 -7.92 35.05 17.93
CA TYR A 526 -9.03 35.81 18.47
C TYR A 526 -8.85 36.29 19.93
N GLY A 527 -7.69 36.03 20.52
CA GLY A 527 -7.47 36.28 21.95
C GLY A 527 -8.23 35.30 22.85
N SER A 528 -7.82 35.22 24.12
CA SER A 528 -8.48 34.35 25.10
C SER A 528 -9.93 34.75 25.43
N ASP A 529 -10.31 36.00 25.15
CA ASP A 529 -11.66 36.55 25.29
C ASP A 529 -12.55 36.36 24.06
N GLY A 530 -11.99 35.86 22.96
CA GLY A 530 -12.67 35.59 21.70
C GLY A 530 -13.13 36.84 20.93
N ASN A 531 -12.69 38.03 21.31
CA ASN A 531 -13.20 39.29 20.77
C ASN A 531 -12.15 40.20 20.15
N THR A 532 -10.90 40.02 20.47
CA THR A 532 -9.88 41.05 20.31
C THR A 532 -9.45 41.36 18.88
N ILE A 533 -9.77 40.55 17.89
CA ILE A 533 -9.03 40.56 16.61
C ILE A 533 -9.89 40.69 15.34
N ARG A 534 -11.19 40.59 15.45
CA ARG A 534 -12.06 40.52 14.25
C ARG A 534 -12.08 41.75 13.35
N ASN A 535 -11.38 42.82 13.68
CA ASN A 535 -11.49 44.13 12.99
C ASN A 535 -10.41 44.44 11.97
N PHE A 536 -9.40 43.55 11.73
CA PHE A 536 -8.32 43.84 10.77
C PHE A 536 -8.06 42.65 9.86
N PRO A 537 -8.54 42.65 8.61
CA PRO A 537 -8.31 41.56 7.65
C PRO A 537 -6.82 41.28 7.38
N ASP A 538 -5.99 42.32 7.26
CA ASP A 538 -4.55 42.16 7.01
C ASP A 538 -3.79 41.59 8.21
N ASP A 539 -4.25 41.90 9.41
CA ASP A 539 -3.70 41.39 10.67
C ASP A 539 -4.14 39.92 10.90
N TYR A 540 -5.30 39.52 10.39
CA TYR A 540 -5.78 38.13 10.46
C TYR A 540 -4.89 37.19 9.67
N VAL A 541 -4.58 37.46 8.41
CA VAL A 541 -3.68 36.65 7.58
C VAL A 541 -2.33 36.53 8.27
N ARG A 542 -1.75 37.65 8.72
CA ARG A 542 -0.48 37.68 9.43
C ARG A 542 -0.50 36.83 10.69
N ARG A 543 -1.59 36.85 11.46
CA ARG A 543 -1.67 36.07 12.71
C ARG A 543 -1.85 34.58 12.46
N VAL A 544 -2.62 34.17 11.46
CA VAL A 544 -2.68 32.75 11.07
C VAL A 544 -1.31 32.29 10.60
N GLU A 545 -0.60 33.14 9.89
CA GLU A 545 0.76 32.87 9.44
C GLU A 545 1.74 32.77 10.61
N LEU A 546 1.62 33.60 11.60
CA LEU A 546 2.41 33.53 12.85
C LEU A 546 1.99 32.34 13.72
N ALA A 547 0.69 32.06 13.86
CA ALA A 547 0.19 30.88 14.55
C ALA A 547 0.73 29.58 13.96
N SER A 548 0.90 29.54 12.65
CA SER A 548 1.49 28.37 11.98
C SER A 548 2.94 28.12 12.41
N GLY A 549 3.66 29.16 12.80
CA GLY A 549 5.04 29.03 13.27
C GLY A 549 5.18 28.90 14.79
N ALA A 550 4.48 29.74 15.55
CA ALA A 550 4.62 29.78 17.01
C ALA A 550 3.98 28.56 17.69
N VAL A 551 2.87 28.05 17.15
CA VAL A 551 2.12 26.92 17.72
C VAL A 551 2.38 25.63 16.95
N GLY A 552 3.10 25.68 15.80
CA GLY A 552 3.44 24.50 14.99
C GLY A 552 2.22 23.82 14.34
N GLY A 553 1.05 24.48 14.31
CA GLY A 553 -0.23 23.86 14.07
C GLY A 553 -0.77 23.95 12.66
N ILE A 554 -0.57 25.06 11.94
CA ILE A 554 -1.19 25.28 10.62
C ILE A 554 -0.18 25.08 9.50
N ASN A 555 -0.46 24.14 8.60
CA ASN A 555 0.41 23.80 7.49
C ASN A 555 -0.42 23.68 6.21
N TYR A 556 -0.07 24.43 5.15
CA TYR A 556 -0.85 24.41 3.93
C TYR A 556 -0.11 24.81 2.66
N TYR A 557 -0.56 24.26 1.55
CA TYR A 557 -0.27 24.71 0.20
C TYR A 557 -1.43 24.33 -0.73
N GLY A 558 -1.70 25.19 -1.71
CA GLY A 558 -2.83 25.02 -2.63
C GLY A 558 -4.19 25.39 -2.04
N TRP A 559 -4.22 25.98 -0.86
CA TRP A 559 -5.38 26.49 -0.17
C TRP A 559 -5.08 27.90 0.37
N ASP A 560 -6.12 28.67 0.68
CA ASP A 560 -5.98 29.91 1.43
C ASP A 560 -5.67 29.61 2.92
N VAL A 561 -5.45 30.64 3.68
CA VAL A 561 -5.06 30.59 5.08
C VAL A 561 -6.08 29.88 5.97
N ASP A 562 -7.36 29.96 5.64
CA ASP A 562 -8.44 29.32 6.39
C ASP A 562 -8.73 27.89 5.88
N GLY A 563 -8.07 27.47 4.81
CA GLY A 563 -8.33 26.20 4.18
C GLY A 563 -9.64 26.14 3.39
N ILE A 564 -10.36 27.25 3.15
CA ILE A 564 -11.65 27.26 2.51
C ILE A 564 -11.52 27.28 0.98
N ASN A 565 -10.74 28.22 0.45
CA ASN A 565 -10.60 28.43 -0.98
C ASN A 565 -9.33 27.81 -1.55
N LYS A 566 -9.43 27.32 -2.79
CA LYS A 566 -8.26 26.81 -3.50
C LYS A 566 -7.43 27.96 -4.07
N VAL A 567 -6.16 28.00 -3.72
CA VAL A 567 -5.15 28.86 -4.32
C VAL A 567 -4.46 28.10 -5.44
N ASN A 568 -4.34 28.70 -6.62
CA ASN A 568 -3.84 28.03 -7.83
C ASN A 568 -2.44 28.49 -8.27
N SER A 569 -1.89 29.54 -7.68
CA SER A 569 -0.60 30.13 -8.06
C SER A 569 0.07 30.81 -6.86
N GLY A 570 1.30 31.26 -7.05
CA GLY A 570 2.10 31.90 -6.01
C GLY A 570 2.78 30.89 -5.05
N PRO A 571 3.46 31.39 -4.01
CA PRO A 571 4.18 30.54 -3.03
C PRO A 571 3.29 29.58 -2.27
N ASN A 572 2.02 29.97 -2.04
CA ASN A 572 1.02 29.13 -1.37
C ASN A 572 0.18 28.31 -2.35
N GLY A 573 0.53 28.31 -3.64
CA GLY A 573 -0.11 27.50 -4.67
C GLY A 573 0.15 25.99 -4.48
N PRO A 574 -0.50 25.15 -5.30
CA PRO A 574 -0.30 23.71 -5.25
C PRO A 574 1.11 23.33 -5.69
N GLN A 575 1.60 22.24 -5.18
CA GLN A 575 2.84 21.64 -5.66
C GLN A 575 2.58 20.85 -6.95
N HIS A 576 3.51 20.99 -7.92
CA HIS A 576 3.39 20.37 -9.24
C HIS A 576 4.62 19.50 -9.58
N PRO A 577 4.87 18.40 -8.85
CA PRO A 577 5.97 17.53 -9.22
C PRO A 577 5.74 16.86 -10.57
N LEU A 578 6.85 16.66 -11.31
CA LEU A 578 6.89 16.03 -12.62
C LEU A 578 7.80 14.80 -12.56
N PHE A 579 7.28 13.68 -13.07
CA PHE A 579 8.03 12.45 -13.23
C PHE A 579 8.07 12.10 -14.72
N GLY A 580 9.26 12.05 -15.29
CA GLY A 580 9.49 11.70 -16.68
C GLY A 580 10.43 10.53 -16.79
N SER A 581 10.21 9.65 -17.75
CA SER A 581 11.12 8.57 -18.05
C SER A 581 11.11 8.19 -19.52
N ALA A 582 12.24 7.68 -20.01
CA ALA A 582 12.34 7.05 -21.30
C ALA A 582 13.19 5.78 -21.19
N TYR A 583 12.94 4.80 -22.03
CA TYR A 583 13.71 3.57 -22.02
C TYR A 583 13.88 2.98 -23.42
N VAL A 584 14.95 2.21 -23.56
CA VAL A 584 15.20 1.31 -24.67
C VAL A 584 15.59 -0.05 -24.12
N GLN A 585 15.05 -1.11 -24.69
CA GLN A 585 15.28 -2.48 -24.25
C GLN A 585 15.30 -3.40 -25.45
N SER A 586 16.22 -4.37 -25.44
CA SER A 586 16.29 -5.41 -26.46
C SER A 586 16.40 -6.78 -25.81
N LYS A 587 15.54 -7.70 -26.24
CA LYS A 587 15.56 -9.10 -25.84
C LYS A 587 16.10 -9.92 -27.00
N TRP A 588 17.17 -10.65 -26.75
CA TRP A 588 17.83 -11.51 -27.70
C TRP A 588 17.62 -12.97 -27.31
N GLU A 589 17.09 -13.78 -28.20
CA GLU A 589 16.91 -15.21 -28.01
C GLU A 589 17.79 -15.93 -29.06
N TYR A 590 18.92 -16.45 -28.61
CA TYR A 590 19.85 -17.16 -29.49
C TYR A 590 20.09 -18.57 -28.96
N ARG A 591 19.59 -19.58 -29.67
CA ARG A 591 19.56 -20.98 -29.22
C ARG A 591 18.93 -21.08 -27.82
N ASP A 592 19.71 -21.51 -26.82
CA ASP A 592 19.29 -21.66 -25.43
C ASP A 592 19.63 -20.45 -24.57
N LEU A 593 20.11 -19.34 -25.14
CA LEU A 593 20.44 -18.12 -24.43
C LEU A 593 19.38 -17.06 -24.65
N ILE A 594 18.85 -16.53 -23.57
CA ILE A 594 17.95 -15.37 -23.55
C ILE A 594 18.65 -14.25 -22.81
N LEU A 595 18.88 -13.15 -23.49
CA LEU A 595 19.51 -11.94 -22.93
C LEU A 595 18.56 -10.77 -23.09
N ASN A 596 18.29 -10.04 -22.02
CA ASN A 596 17.50 -8.82 -22.04
C ASN A 596 18.35 -7.69 -21.51
N VAL A 597 18.70 -6.74 -22.36
CA VAL A 597 19.48 -5.55 -22.03
C VAL A 597 18.60 -4.33 -22.17
N GLY A 598 18.60 -3.49 -21.18
CA GLY A 598 17.81 -2.28 -21.15
C GLY A 598 18.55 -1.10 -20.53
N LEU A 599 18.21 0.07 -21.00
CA LEU A 599 18.66 1.33 -20.44
C LEU A 599 17.47 2.24 -20.20
N ARG A 600 17.36 2.77 -18.99
CA ARG A 600 16.29 3.66 -18.60
C ARG A 600 16.85 5.00 -18.15
N TYR A 601 16.26 6.06 -18.65
CA TYR A 601 16.48 7.42 -18.19
C TYR A 601 15.32 7.84 -17.33
N GLU A 602 15.58 8.42 -16.15
CA GLU A 602 14.55 9.01 -15.29
C GLU A 602 14.89 10.46 -14.98
N ARG A 603 13.89 11.32 -15.10
CA ARG A 603 13.89 12.71 -14.69
C ARG A 603 12.83 12.94 -13.64
N ILE A 604 13.25 13.39 -12.46
CA ILE A 604 12.38 13.69 -11.33
C ILE A 604 12.53 15.16 -10.98
N ASP A 605 11.45 15.92 -11.11
CA ASP A 605 11.38 17.33 -10.77
C ASP A 605 10.32 17.53 -9.68
N ALA A 606 10.74 17.51 -8.44
CA ALA A 606 9.86 17.70 -7.28
C ALA A 606 9.38 19.16 -7.14
N LYS A 607 10.05 20.12 -7.80
CA LYS A 607 9.75 21.56 -7.79
C LYS A 607 9.65 22.17 -6.40
N VAL A 608 10.45 21.68 -5.49
CA VAL A 608 10.48 22.17 -4.11
C VAL A 608 11.05 23.59 -4.06
N LEU A 609 10.42 24.45 -3.27
CA LEU A 609 10.97 25.76 -2.96
C LEU A 609 11.94 25.64 -1.78
N ARG A 610 13.06 26.34 -1.86
CA ARG A 610 14.01 26.47 -0.75
C ARG A 610 14.63 27.86 -0.75
N PRO A 611 15.16 28.33 0.39
CA PRO A 611 15.99 29.54 0.40
C PRO A 611 17.20 29.42 -0.55
N ALA A 612 17.51 30.49 -1.27
CA ALA A 612 18.66 30.54 -2.16
C ALA A 612 19.96 30.36 -1.37
N ASN A 613 20.09 31.08 -0.24
CA ASN A 613 21.16 30.91 0.72
C ASN A 613 20.63 30.27 2.01
N LEU A 614 21.07 29.04 2.31
CA LEU A 614 20.64 28.30 3.49
C LEU A 614 21.30 28.76 4.79
N GLU A 615 22.48 29.39 4.70
CA GLU A 615 23.24 29.87 5.85
C GLU A 615 22.88 31.29 6.26
N ASP A 616 22.32 32.08 5.35
CA ASP A 616 21.89 33.47 5.58
C ASP A 616 20.67 33.83 4.71
N PRO A 617 19.51 33.23 4.97
CA PRO A 617 18.31 33.59 4.23
C PRO A 617 17.88 35.02 4.55
N ALA A 618 17.57 35.80 3.53
CA ALA A 618 17.10 37.15 3.71
C ALA A 618 15.66 37.19 4.21
N PHE A 619 15.46 37.76 5.39
CA PHE A 619 14.14 37.97 5.99
C PHE A 619 13.64 39.38 5.75
N ASP A 620 12.39 39.48 5.47
CA ASP A 620 11.65 40.71 5.65
C ASP A 620 11.35 40.89 7.16
N LYS A 621 12.12 41.76 7.80
CA LYS A 621 12.01 42.02 9.24
C LYS A 621 10.64 42.61 9.67
N SER A 622 9.85 43.11 8.70
CA SER A 622 8.52 43.65 8.97
C SER A 622 7.47 42.59 9.03
N ASN A 623 7.71 41.41 8.39
CA ASN A 623 6.72 40.36 8.19
C ASN A 623 7.16 38.97 8.69
N ASP A 624 8.39 38.82 9.17
CA ASP A 624 8.97 37.53 9.61
C ASP A 624 8.98 36.42 8.54
N PHE A 625 9.09 36.81 7.24
CA PHE A 625 9.12 35.89 6.12
C PHE A 625 10.42 35.95 5.34
N ILE A 626 10.76 34.84 4.68
CA ILE A 626 11.77 34.89 3.61
C ILE A 626 11.18 35.67 2.44
N GLN A 627 11.96 36.63 1.92
CA GLN A 627 11.56 37.39 0.73
C GLN A 627 11.35 36.44 -0.47
N GLU A 628 10.32 36.69 -1.27
CA GLU A 628 9.91 35.77 -2.35
C GLU A 628 11.03 35.63 -3.40
N ASP A 629 11.77 36.65 -3.67
CA ASP A 629 12.94 36.68 -4.56
C ASP A 629 14.14 35.87 -4.05
N GLN A 630 14.13 35.53 -2.77
CA GLN A 630 15.14 34.67 -2.13
C GLN A 630 14.73 33.17 -2.12
N LEU A 631 13.56 32.84 -2.64
CA LEU A 631 13.12 31.46 -2.81
C LEU A 631 13.45 30.96 -4.21
N ILE A 632 14.18 29.87 -4.30
CA ILE A 632 14.52 29.21 -5.55
C ILE A 632 13.90 27.82 -5.60
N ARG A 633 13.68 27.30 -6.79
CA ARG A 633 13.26 25.91 -6.99
C ARG A 633 14.49 25.00 -7.05
N THR A 634 14.34 23.80 -6.47
CA THR A 634 15.36 22.76 -6.61
C THR A 634 15.49 22.31 -8.05
N ASP A 635 16.70 21.95 -8.46
CA ASP A 635 16.98 21.39 -9.78
C ASP A 635 16.38 19.98 -9.92
N PRO A 636 15.96 19.58 -11.13
CA PRO A 636 15.51 18.23 -11.38
C PRO A 636 16.65 17.22 -11.33
N TYR A 637 16.37 16.04 -10.78
CA TYR A 637 17.27 14.91 -10.75
C TYR A 637 17.21 14.12 -12.05
N ASN A 638 18.35 13.71 -12.59
CA ASN A 638 18.46 12.95 -13.82
C ASN A 638 19.34 11.73 -13.61
N TYR A 639 18.84 10.54 -13.96
CA TYR A 639 19.53 9.27 -13.76
C TYR A 639 19.49 8.40 -15.01
N LEU A 640 20.57 7.67 -15.24
CA LEU A 640 20.67 6.64 -16.27
C LEU A 640 20.86 5.28 -15.60
N LEU A 641 19.94 4.36 -15.84
CA LEU A 641 19.74 3.14 -15.07
C LEU A 641 19.87 1.90 -15.98
N PRO A 642 21.02 1.23 -16.01
CA PRO A 642 21.20 -0.01 -16.77
C PRO A 642 20.46 -1.18 -16.13
N ARG A 643 19.94 -2.07 -16.97
CA ARG A 643 19.26 -3.33 -16.62
C ARG A 643 19.81 -4.46 -17.49
N LEU A 644 20.18 -5.55 -16.85
CA LEU A 644 20.71 -6.72 -17.54
C LEU A 644 20.07 -7.97 -16.95
N ASN A 645 19.32 -8.70 -17.75
CA ASN A 645 18.68 -9.92 -17.34
C ASN A 645 19.07 -11.03 -18.33
N PHE A 646 19.40 -12.18 -17.80
CA PHE A 646 19.89 -13.31 -18.52
C PHE A 646 19.10 -14.56 -18.11
N ALA A 647 18.75 -15.42 -19.06
CA ALA A 647 18.21 -16.75 -18.79
C ALA A 647 18.82 -17.77 -19.75
N PHE A 648 19.15 -18.93 -19.21
CA PHE A 648 19.73 -20.05 -19.95
C PHE A 648 18.95 -21.33 -19.65
N PRO A 649 18.05 -21.76 -20.54
CA PRO A 649 17.42 -23.08 -20.48
C PRO A 649 18.47 -24.18 -20.69
N VAL A 650 18.97 -24.74 -19.60
CA VAL A 650 19.97 -25.81 -19.62
C VAL A 650 19.40 -27.11 -20.21
N THR A 651 18.13 -27.38 -19.88
CA THR A 651 17.35 -28.50 -20.42
C THR A 651 15.91 -28.05 -20.70
N ALA A 652 15.11 -28.95 -21.25
CA ALA A 652 13.68 -28.74 -21.43
C ALA A 652 12.96 -28.36 -20.10
N ASN A 653 13.49 -28.82 -18.97
CA ASN A 653 12.86 -28.72 -17.66
C ASN A 653 13.63 -27.82 -16.67
N THR A 654 14.80 -27.29 -17.06
CA THR A 654 15.69 -26.53 -16.17
C THR A 654 16.09 -25.22 -16.81
N VAL A 655 15.83 -24.10 -16.11
CA VAL A 655 16.24 -22.76 -16.52
C VAL A 655 17.06 -22.12 -15.41
N PHE A 656 18.28 -21.73 -15.75
CA PHE A 656 19.12 -20.87 -14.93
C PHE A 656 18.91 -19.42 -15.35
N TYR A 657 18.91 -18.47 -14.40
CA TYR A 657 18.80 -17.05 -14.71
C TYR A 657 19.63 -16.20 -13.76
N ALA A 658 20.07 -15.05 -14.27
CA ALA A 658 20.77 -14.03 -13.50
C ALA A 658 20.30 -12.64 -13.90
N GLN A 659 20.38 -11.69 -12.96
CA GLN A 659 19.88 -10.34 -13.15
C GLN A 659 20.77 -9.34 -12.44
N TYR A 660 20.89 -8.16 -13.07
CA TYR A 660 21.50 -6.98 -12.48
C TYR A 660 20.70 -5.74 -12.87
N GLY A 661 20.50 -4.83 -11.93
CA GLY A 661 19.84 -3.58 -12.21
C GLY A 661 20.10 -2.49 -11.19
N LYS A 662 20.10 -1.25 -11.69
CA LYS A 662 20.09 -0.03 -10.86
C LYS A 662 18.71 0.57 -10.84
N TYR A 663 18.29 1.00 -9.65
CA TYR A 663 16.95 1.50 -9.40
C TYR A 663 17.00 2.78 -8.60
N ILE A 664 16.03 3.66 -8.83
CA ILE A 664 15.84 4.88 -8.03
C ILE A 664 14.37 5.05 -7.67
N GLN A 665 14.15 5.73 -6.58
CA GLN A 665 12.82 6.15 -6.16
C GLN A 665 12.89 7.48 -5.42
N MET A 666 11.94 8.37 -5.73
CA MET A 666 11.77 9.60 -4.96
C MET A 666 11.16 9.24 -3.60
N PRO A 667 11.73 9.75 -2.50
CA PRO A 667 11.13 9.58 -1.18
C PRO A 667 9.75 10.26 -1.09
N ASN A 668 9.10 10.07 0.05
CA ASN A 668 7.80 10.63 0.36
C ASN A 668 7.77 12.16 0.17
N LEU A 669 6.98 12.65 -0.79
CA LEU A 669 6.90 14.07 -1.08
C LEU A 669 6.32 14.90 0.06
N ASN A 670 5.50 14.30 0.94
CA ASN A 670 5.01 15.00 2.13
C ASN A 670 6.15 15.42 3.07
N ASP A 671 7.18 14.60 3.19
CA ASP A 671 8.37 14.94 3.98
C ASP A 671 9.24 15.97 3.24
N ILE A 672 9.34 15.86 1.91
CA ILE A 672 10.15 16.74 1.07
C ILE A 672 9.59 18.17 0.99
N TYR A 673 8.26 18.33 0.97
CA TYR A 673 7.64 19.66 0.93
C TYR A 673 7.62 20.38 2.27
N ARG A 674 8.01 19.72 3.35
CA ARG A 674 8.15 20.39 4.66
C ARG A 674 9.28 21.41 4.65
N GLY A 675 9.02 22.59 5.20
CA GLY A 675 9.95 23.69 5.24
C GLY A 675 10.21 24.39 3.90
N GLY A 676 9.58 23.92 2.80
CA GLY A 676 9.68 24.50 1.47
C GLY A 676 8.65 25.58 1.14
N THR A 677 8.02 26.14 2.16
CA THR A 677 7.07 27.26 1.99
C THR A 677 7.71 28.58 2.43
N ARG A 678 7.14 29.71 1.99
CA ARG A 678 7.52 31.06 2.41
C ARG A 678 7.52 31.25 3.93
N ARG A 679 6.97 30.32 4.67
CA ARG A 679 6.69 30.39 6.09
C ARG A 679 7.74 29.70 6.91
N LEU A 680 8.85 30.31 6.99
CA LEU A 680 9.77 30.07 8.08
C LEU A 680 9.46 31.16 9.10
N SER A 681 8.47 30.94 9.94
CA SER A 681 8.20 31.89 11.03
C SER A 681 9.38 31.86 11.98
N VAL A 682 9.97 32.99 12.17
CA VAL A 682 11.06 33.17 13.09
C VAL A 682 10.73 34.37 13.95
N ASP A 683 10.83 34.19 15.25
CA ASP A 683 11.04 35.28 16.15
C ASP A 683 12.41 35.87 15.87
N VAL A 684 12.44 36.97 15.09
CA VAL A 684 13.67 37.67 14.65
C VAL A 684 14.54 38.15 15.83
N SER A 685 13.95 38.27 17.03
CA SER A 685 14.69 38.61 18.25
C SER A 685 15.66 37.51 18.68
N THR A 686 15.45 36.29 18.20
CA THR A 686 16.23 35.08 18.51
C THR A 686 17.19 34.64 17.40
N ILE A 687 17.26 35.33 16.25
CA ILE A 687 18.22 35.01 15.15
C ILE A 687 19.68 34.98 15.68
N THR A 688 20.00 35.73 16.69
CA THR A 688 21.32 35.67 17.31
C THR A 688 21.51 34.48 18.24
N ARG A 689 20.46 33.74 18.56
CA ARG A 689 20.54 32.66 19.57
C ARG A 689 20.56 31.26 18.98
N SER A 690 19.97 31.01 17.87
CA SER A 690 20.23 29.80 17.12
C SER A 690 19.45 29.82 15.82
N LEU A 691 20.09 29.56 14.72
CA LEU A 691 19.50 29.06 13.47
C LEU A 691 18.63 27.81 13.71
N TYR A 692 18.69 27.18 14.87
CA TYR A 692 17.77 26.15 15.36
C TYR A 692 16.33 26.64 15.55
N GLY A 693 16.10 27.90 15.93
CA GLY A 693 14.78 28.51 16.01
C GLY A 693 14.16 28.75 14.63
N PHE A 694 15.00 28.79 13.59
CA PHE A 694 14.61 29.06 12.23
C PHE A 694 13.70 27.98 11.65
N PHE A 695 13.97 26.72 12.00
CA PHE A 695 13.26 25.57 11.53
C PHE A 695 12.70 24.81 12.71
N ASN A 696 11.74 25.39 13.40
CA ASN A 696 10.95 24.66 14.38
C ASN A 696 10.20 23.50 13.71
N GLN A 697 10.23 23.48 12.36
CA GLN A 697 9.76 22.39 11.52
C GLN A 697 10.92 21.78 10.76
N TYR A 698 10.95 20.47 10.75
CA TYR A 698 11.90 19.69 10.00
C TYR A 698 11.77 19.95 8.50
N VAL A 699 12.89 20.17 7.80
CA VAL A 699 12.90 20.50 6.39
C VAL A 699 13.24 19.28 5.53
N GLY A 700 12.64 19.20 4.35
CA GLY A 700 12.83 18.08 3.43
C GLY A 700 13.42 18.48 2.07
N PHE A 701 13.62 19.74 1.80
CA PHE A 701 14.04 20.24 0.50
C PHE A 701 15.47 19.85 0.07
N THR A 702 16.25 19.27 0.98
CA THR A 702 17.59 18.71 0.69
C THR A 702 17.55 17.23 0.26
N ALA A 703 16.40 16.58 0.38
CA ALA A 703 16.24 15.17 0.05
C ALA A 703 16.39 14.90 -1.47
N LYS A 704 17.09 13.83 -1.80
CA LYS A 704 17.33 13.33 -3.17
C LYS A 704 16.69 11.95 -3.34
N PRO A 705 16.53 11.46 -4.59
CA PRO A 705 16.10 10.09 -4.83
C PRO A 705 17.01 9.06 -4.18
N GLU A 706 16.40 8.07 -3.54
CA GLU A 706 17.06 6.90 -2.97
C GLU A 706 17.44 5.92 -4.07
N ARG A 707 18.53 5.16 -3.89
CA ARG A 707 19.11 4.28 -4.92
C ARG A 707 19.24 2.85 -4.42
N THR A 708 19.09 1.90 -5.34
CA THR A 708 19.34 0.48 -5.09
C THR A 708 20.08 -0.16 -6.24
N ASP A 709 21.18 -0.87 -5.93
CA ASP A 709 21.81 -1.80 -6.85
C ASP A 709 21.39 -3.22 -6.46
N GLN A 710 20.86 -4.00 -7.41
CA GLN A 710 20.36 -5.34 -7.13
C GLN A 710 20.97 -6.39 -8.03
N TYR A 711 21.29 -7.53 -7.43
CA TYR A 711 21.83 -8.73 -8.07
C TYR A 711 20.93 -9.92 -7.72
N GLU A 712 20.71 -10.79 -8.67
CA GLU A 712 19.87 -11.95 -8.49
C GLU A 712 20.40 -13.13 -9.32
N LEU A 713 20.31 -14.32 -8.74
CA LEU A 713 20.70 -15.57 -9.36
C LEU A 713 19.67 -16.64 -9.01
N GLY A 714 19.23 -17.43 -9.97
CA GLY A 714 18.24 -18.44 -9.67
C GLY A 714 18.18 -19.59 -10.66
N ILE A 715 17.50 -20.63 -10.20
CA ILE A 715 17.19 -21.82 -10.98
C ILE A 715 15.69 -22.13 -10.87
N ARG A 716 15.09 -22.50 -11.98
CA ARG A 716 13.72 -23.05 -12.07
C ARG A 716 13.80 -24.43 -12.66
N GLN A 717 13.20 -25.40 -12.02
CA GLN A 717 13.21 -26.78 -12.51
C GLN A 717 11.85 -27.45 -12.33
N SER A 718 11.37 -28.09 -13.40
CA SER A 718 10.28 -29.05 -13.35
C SER A 718 10.89 -30.44 -13.13
N LEU A 719 10.54 -31.09 -12.02
CA LEU A 719 10.96 -32.45 -11.70
C LEU A 719 10.05 -33.49 -12.35
N THR A 720 8.76 -33.16 -12.46
CA THR A 720 7.73 -33.90 -13.17
C THR A 720 6.82 -32.91 -13.90
N ASP A 721 5.90 -33.41 -14.71
CA ASP A 721 4.89 -32.57 -15.39
C ASP A 721 4.01 -31.80 -14.39
N ASN A 722 3.92 -32.26 -13.15
CA ASN A 722 3.04 -31.70 -12.11
C ASN A 722 3.80 -31.05 -10.93
N PHE A 723 5.13 -31.18 -10.86
CA PHE A 723 5.89 -30.68 -9.72
C PHE A 723 7.12 -29.90 -10.19
N ALA A 724 7.22 -28.64 -9.74
CA ALA A 724 8.35 -27.76 -10.02
C ALA A 724 8.84 -27.05 -8.77
N PHE A 725 10.11 -26.62 -8.81
CA PHE A 725 10.67 -25.72 -7.83
C PHE A 725 11.41 -24.55 -8.48
N THR A 726 11.45 -23.45 -7.75
CA THR A 726 12.26 -22.28 -8.06
C THR A 726 13.08 -21.90 -6.83
N VAL A 727 14.37 -21.71 -7.01
CA VAL A 727 15.26 -21.18 -5.98
C VAL A 727 15.93 -19.92 -6.52
N THR A 728 15.91 -18.85 -5.73
CA THR A 728 16.46 -17.54 -6.08
C THR A 728 17.32 -17.02 -4.95
N ALA A 729 18.58 -16.72 -5.21
CA ALA A 729 19.42 -15.93 -4.31
C ALA A 729 19.41 -14.47 -4.77
N PHE A 730 19.31 -13.54 -3.83
CA PHE A 730 19.36 -12.11 -4.12
C PHE A 730 20.28 -11.36 -3.17
N TYR A 731 20.82 -10.26 -3.68
CA TYR A 731 21.58 -9.27 -2.93
C TYR A 731 21.18 -7.88 -3.39
N LYS A 732 20.86 -7.00 -2.44
CA LYS A 732 20.57 -5.58 -2.65
C LYS A 732 21.55 -4.72 -1.86
N ASP A 733 22.02 -3.68 -2.50
CA ASP A 733 22.79 -2.61 -1.90
C ASP A 733 21.92 -1.33 -1.90
N LEU A 734 21.46 -0.95 -0.71
CA LEU A 734 20.56 0.19 -0.49
C LEU A 734 21.41 1.42 -0.19
N LYS A 735 21.28 2.46 -1.01
CA LYS A 735 22.12 3.64 -0.98
C LYS A 735 21.30 4.92 -0.91
N ASP A 736 21.85 5.94 -0.31
CA ASP A 736 21.24 7.27 -0.23
C ASP A 736 19.82 7.22 0.35
N GLN A 737 19.56 6.31 1.28
CA GLN A 737 18.26 6.28 1.95
C GLN A 737 18.12 7.50 2.85
N LEU A 738 16.89 8.00 2.95
CA LEU A 738 16.59 9.15 3.79
C LEU A 738 16.81 8.86 5.26
N ARG A 739 17.44 9.82 5.95
CA ARG A 739 17.60 9.87 7.38
C ARG A 739 17.28 11.28 7.88
N PHE A 740 16.76 11.34 9.08
CA PHE A 740 16.62 12.58 9.81
C PHE A 740 17.98 12.94 10.42
N ASP A 741 18.58 14.09 10.03
CA ASP A 741 19.91 14.49 10.50
C ASP A 741 20.08 16.02 10.50
N ARG A 742 21.19 16.48 11.02
CA ARG A 742 21.56 17.89 10.99
C ARG A 742 22.17 18.24 9.64
N VAL A 743 21.69 19.30 9.04
CA VAL A 743 22.33 19.92 7.87
C VAL A 743 23.37 20.91 8.39
N LEU A 744 24.60 20.72 7.96
CA LEU A 744 25.75 21.50 8.42
C LEU A 744 26.14 22.54 7.39
N ALA A 745 26.64 23.69 7.86
CA ALA A 745 27.23 24.74 7.03
C ALA A 745 28.47 24.21 6.33
N ASP A 746 28.68 24.65 5.08
CA ASP A 746 29.90 24.35 4.31
C ASP A 746 31.02 25.38 4.50
N GLY A 747 30.73 26.46 5.21
CA GLY A 747 31.68 27.55 5.50
C GLY A 747 31.82 28.56 4.36
N THR A 748 30.95 28.48 3.36
CA THR A 748 30.93 29.44 2.26
C THR A 748 30.09 30.68 2.57
N GLY A 749 29.21 30.58 3.59
CA GLY A 749 28.35 31.65 4.07
C GLY A 749 28.86 32.31 5.36
N ARG A 750 27.90 32.78 6.17
CA ARG A 750 28.17 33.47 7.45
C ARG A 750 28.62 32.54 8.57
N LEU A 751 28.30 31.24 8.47
CA LEU A 751 28.58 30.24 9.47
C LEU A 751 29.90 29.52 9.21
N ALA A 752 30.60 29.13 10.27
CA ALA A 752 31.79 28.31 10.11
C ALA A 752 31.39 26.90 9.61
N ALA A 753 32.28 26.30 8.81
CA ALA A 753 32.08 24.94 8.33
C ALA A 753 31.81 23.97 9.50
N GLY A 754 30.81 23.08 9.31
CA GLY A 754 30.39 22.13 10.33
C GLY A 754 29.41 22.67 11.38
N THR A 755 29.07 23.98 11.34
CA THR A 755 28.02 24.53 12.22
C THR A 755 26.64 23.98 11.78
N PRO A 756 25.82 23.43 12.71
CA PRO A 756 24.47 23.01 12.37
C PRO A 756 23.59 24.19 11.94
N ILE A 757 22.98 24.08 10.75
CA ILE A 757 22.07 25.11 10.22
C ILE A 757 20.62 24.76 10.62
N PHE A 758 20.19 23.54 10.35
CA PHE A 758 18.85 23.03 10.69
C PHE A 758 18.84 21.51 10.75
N VAL A 759 17.72 20.94 11.16
CA VAL A 759 17.46 19.51 11.18
C VAL A 759 16.49 19.16 10.07
N GLY A 760 16.78 18.11 9.31
CA GLY A 760 15.94 17.73 8.19
C GLY A 760 16.23 16.35 7.63
N TRP A 761 15.54 16.02 6.54
CA TRP A 761 15.77 14.77 5.83
C TRP A 761 16.93 14.92 4.87
N ILE A 762 17.96 14.14 5.05
CA ILE A 762 19.12 14.02 4.15
C ILE A 762 19.34 12.57 3.76
N ASN A 763 20.04 12.34 2.65
CA ASN A 763 20.35 11.01 2.13
C ASN A 763 21.66 10.48 2.72
N ASN A 764 21.62 9.97 3.95
CA ASN A 764 22.79 9.52 4.68
C ASN A 764 22.64 8.09 5.29
N ASP A 765 21.50 7.43 5.07
CA ASP A 765 21.30 6.04 5.44
C ASP A 765 21.68 5.12 4.29
N PHE A 766 22.11 3.92 4.66
CA PHE A 766 22.40 2.84 3.73
C PHE A 766 22.13 1.48 4.38
N GLY A 767 22.06 0.46 3.55
CA GLY A 767 21.78 -0.89 4.03
C GLY A 767 22.07 -1.95 3.00
N THR A 768 21.98 -3.20 3.43
CA THR A 768 22.07 -4.38 2.57
C THR A 768 20.95 -5.35 2.90
N ALA A 769 20.39 -5.96 1.88
CA ALA A 769 19.45 -7.05 2.03
C ALA A 769 19.89 -8.21 1.16
N LYS A 770 19.97 -9.39 1.75
CA LYS A 770 20.35 -10.63 1.05
C LYS A 770 19.49 -11.79 1.50
N GLY A 771 19.28 -12.74 0.62
CA GLY A 771 18.46 -13.89 0.98
C GLY A 771 18.37 -14.95 -0.09
N LEU A 772 17.73 -16.04 0.33
CA LEU A 772 17.40 -17.20 -0.49
C LEU A 772 15.85 -17.35 -0.46
N GLU A 773 15.24 -17.42 -1.61
CA GLU A 773 13.81 -17.64 -1.80
C GLU A 773 13.61 -19.01 -2.48
N MET A 774 12.64 -19.76 -1.99
CA MET A 774 12.26 -21.04 -2.56
C MET A 774 10.74 -21.07 -2.77
N THR A 775 10.32 -21.52 -3.94
CA THR A 775 8.92 -21.82 -4.25
C THR A 775 8.84 -23.26 -4.75
N LEU A 776 8.01 -24.07 -4.12
CA LEU A 776 7.62 -25.40 -4.56
C LEU A 776 6.18 -25.33 -5.07
N GLU A 777 5.89 -25.86 -6.22
CA GLU A 777 4.56 -25.86 -6.83
C GLU A 777 4.19 -27.27 -7.28
N LEU A 778 3.10 -27.78 -6.71
CA LEU A 778 2.42 -28.99 -7.14
C LEU A 778 1.13 -28.61 -7.85
N ARG A 779 1.07 -28.79 -9.16
CA ARG A 779 -0.15 -28.72 -9.94
C ARG A 779 -1.15 -29.76 -9.42
N ARG A 780 -2.44 -29.49 -9.64
CA ARG A 780 -3.47 -30.44 -9.21
C ARG A 780 -3.26 -31.84 -9.77
N VAL A 781 -2.92 -32.75 -8.86
CA VAL A 781 -2.83 -34.18 -9.13
C VAL A 781 -4.03 -34.81 -8.45
N LYS A 782 -4.95 -35.37 -9.26
CA LYS A 782 -6.26 -35.83 -8.80
C LYS A 782 -7.02 -34.71 -8.08
N ARG A 783 -6.95 -34.64 -6.76
CA ARG A 783 -7.71 -33.69 -5.93
C ARG A 783 -6.85 -32.63 -5.25
N LEU A 784 -5.53 -32.83 -5.19
CA LEU A 784 -4.61 -32.00 -4.41
C LEU A 784 -3.79 -31.08 -5.31
N ALA A 785 -3.82 -29.78 -5.02
CA ALA A 785 -2.83 -28.80 -5.47
C ALA A 785 -2.14 -28.19 -4.24
N ALA A 786 -0.85 -27.83 -4.38
CA ALA A 786 -0.09 -27.24 -3.29
C ALA A 786 0.93 -26.23 -3.80
N ARG A 787 1.16 -25.17 -3.01
CA ARG A 787 2.27 -24.23 -3.22
C ARG A 787 2.91 -23.91 -1.87
N LEU A 788 4.24 -24.04 -1.80
CA LEU A 788 5.03 -23.63 -0.65
C LEU A 788 5.98 -22.53 -1.07
N ASN A 789 5.91 -21.39 -0.41
CA ASN A 789 6.89 -20.31 -0.53
C ASN A 789 7.68 -20.22 0.77
N TYR A 790 8.99 -20.10 0.66
CA TYR A 790 9.89 -19.93 1.79
C TYR A 790 10.94 -18.89 1.49
N THR A 791 11.28 -18.08 2.47
CA THR A 791 12.32 -17.06 2.40
C THR A 791 13.23 -17.16 3.61
N LEU A 792 14.53 -17.24 3.34
CA LEU A 792 15.58 -17.01 4.31
C LEU A 792 16.25 -15.69 3.94
N SER A 793 16.19 -14.68 4.80
CA SER A 793 16.74 -13.37 4.49
C SER A 793 17.38 -12.69 5.70
N ASN A 794 18.31 -11.80 5.41
CA ASN A 794 18.93 -10.92 6.40
C ASN A 794 19.01 -9.52 5.82
N THR A 795 18.42 -8.56 6.54
CA THR A 795 18.38 -7.15 6.17
C THR A 795 19.03 -6.33 7.28
N ARG A 796 20.08 -5.61 6.93
CA ARG A 796 20.85 -4.78 7.84
C ARG A 796 21.05 -3.39 7.26
N GLY A 797 21.08 -2.38 8.12
CA GLY A 797 21.27 -1.01 7.68
C GLY A 797 21.49 -0.07 8.85
N THR A 798 21.52 1.22 8.57
CA THR A 798 21.77 2.27 9.55
C THR A 798 20.50 2.89 10.10
N GLY A 799 19.33 2.59 9.50
CA GLY A 799 18.01 3.04 9.96
C GLY A 799 16.88 2.26 9.32
N SER A 800 15.93 1.78 10.13
CA SER A 800 14.76 1.06 9.67
C SER A 800 13.73 1.96 8.99
N ASP A 801 13.72 3.24 9.38
CA ASP A 801 12.78 4.26 8.92
C ASP A 801 13.53 5.59 8.81
N SER A 802 13.07 6.49 7.92
CA SER A 802 13.68 7.82 7.72
C SER A 802 13.62 8.72 8.96
N ARG A 803 12.80 8.38 9.94
CA ARG A 803 12.61 9.12 11.20
C ARG A 803 13.26 8.47 12.41
N SER A 804 13.89 7.31 12.25
CA SER A 804 14.48 6.54 13.35
C SER A 804 15.43 7.38 14.21
N THR A 805 16.19 8.29 13.59
CA THR A 805 17.19 9.15 14.25
C THR A 805 16.63 10.44 14.83
N ARG A 806 15.34 10.75 14.62
CA ARG A 806 14.75 12.07 14.92
C ARG A 806 14.99 12.57 16.34
N VAL A 807 14.78 11.74 17.34
CA VAL A 807 14.91 12.15 18.75
C VAL A 807 16.36 12.41 19.12
N ALA A 808 17.26 11.53 18.69
CA ALA A 808 18.69 11.67 18.96
C ALA A 808 19.27 12.93 18.34
N VAL A 809 18.91 13.24 17.11
CA VAL A 809 19.41 14.41 16.37
C VAL A 809 18.81 15.71 16.90
N SER A 810 17.60 15.66 17.46
CA SER A 810 16.95 16.84 18.08
C SER A 810 17.58 17.21 19.42
N ASP A 811 18.35 16.34 20.06
CA ASP A 811 19.07 16.64 21.29
C ASP A 811 20.33 17.47 21.00
N ALA A 812 20.29 18.75 21.34
CA ALA A 812 21.40 19.68 21.10
C ALA A 812 22.68 19.32 21.87
N THR A 813 22.59 18.49 22.91
CA THR A 813 23.75 18.07 23.73
C THR A 813 24.60 17.01 23.06
N ILE A 814 24.04 16.30 22.06
CA ILE A 814 24.74 15.26 21.32
C ILE A 814 25.50 15.89 20.15
N SER A 815 26.81 15.99 20.27
CA SER A 815 27.65 16.61 19.23
C SER A 815 27.85 15.75 17.99
N SER A 816 27.83 14.43 18.13
CA SER A 816 27.93 13.48 17.01
C SER A 816 27.06 12.25 17.28
N TYR A 817 26.52 11.69 16.22
CA TYR A 817 25.64 10.56 16.27
C TYR A 817 26.30 9.33 15.59
N PRO A 818 26.55 8.24 16.31
CA PRO A 818 27.24 7.10 15.73
C PRO A 818 26.37 6.41 14.68
N THR A 819 26.94 6.18 13.51
CA THR A 819 26.31 5.38 12.45
C THR A 819 26.64 3.91 12.70
N LEU A 820 25.65 3.14 13.13
CA LEU A 820 25.77 1.73 13.43
C LEU A 820 24.98 0.91 12.37
N ILE A 821 25.51 -0.22 11.96
CA ILE A 821 24.82 -1.18 11.10
C ILE A 821 24.23 -2.28 11.97
N TYR A 822 22.91 -2.41 11.96
CA TYR A 822 22.16 -3.40 12.73
C TYR A 822 21.05 -4.08 11.89
N ASN A 823 20.45 -5.14 12.41
CA ASN A 823 19.29 -5.74 11.76
C ASN A 823 18.13 -4.74 11.79
N LEU A 824 17.45 -4.55 10.65
CA LEU A 824 16.33 -3.63 10.60
C LEU A 824 15.10 -4.21 11.32
N ASP A 825 14.20 -3.36 11.83
CA ASP A 825 13.05 -3.75 12.65
C ASP A 825 12.12 -4.75 11.92
N TYR A 826 12.02 -4.64 10.60
CA TYR A 826 11.22 -5.51 9.76
C TYR A 826 11.99 -6.72 9.19
N ASN A 827 13.21 -6.95 9.67
CA ASN A 827 13.94 -8.15 9.31
C ASN A 827 13.28 -9.38 9.94
N GLN A 828 12.89 -10.34 9.11
CA GLN A 828 12.41 -11.67 9.51
C GLN A 828 13.29 -12.70 8.82
N ALA A 829 14.13 -13.38 9.60
CA ALA A 829 15.11 -14.31 9.04
C ALA A 829 14.45 -15.47 8.29
N HIS A 830 13.36 -16.01 8.83
CA HIS A 830 12.60 -17.12 8.25
C HIS A 830 11.16 -16.72 8.06
N ARG A 831 10.64 -16.90 6.87
CA ARG A 831 9.22 -16.72 6.57
C ARG A 831 8.76 -17.72 5.53
N GLY A 832 7.56 -18.24 5.71
CA GLY A 832 6.97 -19.13 4.72
C GLY A 832 5.45 -19.12 4.70
N THR A 833 4.91 -19.57 3.55
CA THR A 833 3.48 -19.75 3.32
C THR A 833 3.28 -21.09 2.62
N ALA A 834 2.37 -21.92 3.11
CA ALA A 834 1.95 -23.14 2.44
C ALA A 834 0.46 -23.06 2.12
N MET A 835 0.13 -23.19 0.85
CA MET A 835 -1.24 -23.23 0.35
C MET A 835 -1.55 -24.65 -0.11
N LEU A 836 -2.63 -25.22 0.40
CA LEU A 836 -3.13 -26.56 0.04
C LEU A 836 -4.57 -26.40 -0.43
N ASP A 837 -4.87 -26.90 -1.63
CA ASP A 837 -6.24 -26.96 -2.15
C ASP A 837 -6.60 -28.41 -2.47
N TYR A 838 -7.56 -28.96 -1.73
CA TYR A 838 -8.11 -30.29 -1.93
C TYR A 838 -9.54 -30.19 -2.38
N ARG A 839 -9.83 -30.66 -3.62
CA ARG A 839 -11.12 -30.45 -4.25
C ARG A 839 -11.63 -31.67 -5.00
N PHE A 840 -12.93 -31.97 -4.81
CA PHE A 840 -13.66 -32.96 -5.59
C PHE A 840 -14.25 -32.28 -6.82
N ASN A 841 -13.85 -32.71 -8.01
CA ASN A 841 -14.41 -32.22 -9.26
C ASN A 841 -15.83 -32.70 -9.50
N GLN A 842 -16.49 -32.17 -10.52
CA GLN A 842 -17.78 -32.69 -10.96
C GLN A 842 -17.63 -34.14 -11.40
N GLY A 843 -18.59 -35.01 -10.96
CA GLY A 843 -18.54 -36.43 -11.20
C GLY A 843 -17.59 -37.23 -10.29
N ASP A 844 -16.87 -36.56 -9.39
CA ASP A 844 -15.93 -37.16 -8.44
C ASP A 844 -16.52 -37.17 -7.02
N GLY A 845 -16.44 -38.30 -6.32
CA GLY A 845 -16.91 -38.45 -4.94
C GLY A 845 -18.42 -38.59 -4.76
N GLY A 846 -19.18 -38.87 -5.83
CA GLY A 846 -20.63 -39.02 -5.80
C GLY A 846 -21.37 -37.69 -5.57
N SER A 847 -22.69 -37.76 -5.39
CA SER A 847 -23.55 -36.56 -5.29
C SER A 847 -23.27 -35.68 -4.07
N ILE A 848 -22.69 -36.23 -2.99
CA ILE A 848 -22.41 -35.52 -1.76
C ILE A 848 -21.08 -34.76 -1.84
N LEU A 849 -20.01 -35.42 -2.32
CA LEU A 849 -18.67 -34.83 -2.29
C LEU A 849 -18.31 -34.05 -3.56
N GLN A 850 -18.94 -34.33 -4.73
CA GLN A 850 -18.65 -33.55 -5.92
C GLN A 850 -18.82 -32.04 -5.71
N GLY A 851 -17.88 -31.23 -6.16
CA GLY A 851 -17.89 -29.78 -5.99
C GLY A 851 -17.56 -29.31 -4.55
N LEU A 852 -17.15 -30.22 -3.63
CA LEU A 852 -16.63 -29.86 -2.32
C LEU A 852 -15.15 -29.51 -2.43
N GLY A 853 -14.75 -28.38 -1.84
CA GLY A 853 -13.38 -27.91 -1.78
C GLY A 853 -12.96 -27.53 -0.36
N LEU A 854 -11.71 -27.82 -0.02
CA LEU A 854 -11.04 -27.35 1.17
C LEU A 854 -9.73 -26.67 0.76
N ASN A 855 -9.61 -25.40 1.10
CA ASN A 855 -8.35 -24.65 0.95
C ASN A 855 -7.78 -24.35 2.33
N ALA A 856 -6.51 -24.63 2.54
CA ALA A 856 -5.78 -24.33 3.77
C ALA A 856 -4.55 -23.48 3.45
N LEU A 857 -4.41 -22.36 4.14
CA LEU A 857 -3.28 -21.45 4.09
C LEU A 857 -2.58 -21.48 5.45
N LEU A 858 -1.35 -22.00 5.48
CA LEU A 858 -0.46 -21.90 6.62
C LEU A 858 0.53 -20.75 6.36
N THR A 859 0.67 -19.83 7.30
CA THR A 859 1.72 -18.81 7.31
C THR A 859 2.56 -18.93 8.57
N PHE A 860 3.87 -18.78 8.44
CA PHE A 860 4.80 -18.81 9.58
C PHE A 860 5.96 -17.84 9.38
N ASN A 861 6.50 -17.32 10.47
CA ASN A 861 7.70 -16.48 10.46
C ASN A 861 8.45 -16.53 11.79
N SER A 862 9.74 -16.19 11.77
CA SER A 862 10.64 -16.21 12.94
C SER A 862 10.49 -15.01 13.87
N GLY A 863 9.45 -14.20 13.68
CA GLY A 863 9.34 -12.91 14.36
C GLY A 863 10.24 -11.84 13.72
N HIS A 864 10.29 -10.67 14.31
CA HIS A 864 11.09 -9.54 13.87
C HIS A 864 12.06 -9.08 14.96
N ASN A 865 13.04 -8.26 14.58
CA ASN A 865 14.05 -7.79 15.49
C ASN A 865 13.55 -6.65 16.39
N TYR A 866 14.06 -6.61 17.63
CA TYR A 866 13.86 -5.52 18.57
C TYR A 866 15.07 -5.38 19.50
N THR A 867 15.12 -4.29 20.26
CA THR A 867 16.19 -4.01 21.24
C THR A 867 15.62 -4.00 22.64
N LYS A 868 16.20 -4.76 23.57
CA LYS A 868 15.88 -4.60 24.99
C LYS A 868 16.45 -3.30 25.53
N ILE A 869 15.65 -2.58 26.31
CA ILE A 869 15.97 -1.29 26.88
C ILE A 869 15.81 -1.30 28.40
N LEU A 870 16.50 -0.39 29.07
CA LEU A 870 16.28 -0.14 30.49
C LEU A 870 14.94 0.57 30.70
N GLU A 871 14.36 0.31 31.85
CA GLU A 871 13.22 1.08 32.33
C GLU A 871 13.60 2.58 32.46
N PRO A 872 12.70 3.52 32.14
CA PRO A 872 12.94 4.93 32.35
C PRO A 872 13.21 5.27 33.84
N SER A 873 14.17 6.15 34.09
CA SER A 873 14.64 6.50 35.46
C SER A 873 13.83 7.61 36.11
N ASN A 874 12.91 8.27 35.37
CA ASN A 874 12.13 9.38 35.89
C ASN A 874 10.72 9.46 35.36
N LEU A 875 9.78 10.01 36.12
CA LEU A 875 8.38 10.16 35.78
C LEU A 875 8.12 11.14 34.62
N GLY A 876 9.04 12.04 34.31
CA GLY A 876 8.92 12.92 33.14
C GLY A 876 9.01 12.15 31.81
N GLN A 877 9.62 10.95 31.85
CA GLN A 877 9.78 10.08 30.69
C GLN A 877 8.93 8.79 30.76
N ALA A 878 8.31 8.53 31.89
CA ALA A 878 7.55 7.33 32.16
C ALA A 878 6.13 7.68 32.62
N SER A 879 5.19 7.03 32.02
CA SER A 879 3.81 6.94 32.48
C SER A 879 3.36 5.51 32.24
N ALA A 880 2.21 5.12 32.73
CA ALA A 880 1.62 3.82 32.44
C ALA A 880 1.57 3.50 30.93
N TRP A 881 1.56 4.52 30.07
CA TRP A 881 1.55 4.41 28.61
C TRP A 881 2.93 4.27 27.98
N THR A 882 4.00 4.67 28.65
CA THR A 882 5.35 4.75 28.07
C THR A 882 6.34 3.76 28.67
N VAL A 883 6.04 3.20 29.84
CA VAL A 883 6.87 2.12 30.42
C VAL A 883 6.81 0.91 29.49
N GLY A 884 7.95 0.49 29.01
CA GLY A 884 8.05 -0.61 28.05
C GLY A 884 7.87 -0.24 26.59
N THR A 885 7.38 0.94 26.26
CA THR A 885 7.12 1.32 24.87
C THR A 885 7.65 2.70 24.54
N ARG A 886 8.86 2.79 24.11
CA ARG A 886 9.35 3.94 23.35
C ARG A 886 9.58 3.57 21.88
N ALA A 887 8.77 2.68 21.37
CA ALA A 887 8.93 2.01 20.09
C ALA A 887 9.02 2.92 18.85
N THR A 888 8.68 4.19 18.96
CA THR A 888 8.77 5.14 17.84
C THR A 888 10.06 5.94 17.79
N GLN A 889 10.98 5.72 18.73
CA GLN A 889 12.23 6.46 18.82
C GLN A 889 13.41 5.58 18.42
N ASP A 890 14.51 6.21 18.00
CA ASP A 890 15.74 5.51 17.70
C ASP A 890 16.19 4.67 18.91
N PRO A 891 16.45 3.36 18.74
CA PRO A 891 16.92 2.50 19.81
C PRO A 891 18.13 3.04 20.55
N ARG A 892 19.00 3.79 19.88
CA ARG A 892 20.22 4.39 20.46
C ARG A 892 19.96 5.44 21.54
N THR A 893 18.76 5.98 21.60
CA THR A 893 18.34 6.98 22.61
C THR A 893 17.52 6.39 23.75
N ARG A 894 17.29 5.08 23.74
CA ARG A 894 16.42 4.36 24.67
C ARG A 894 17.14 3.56 25.75
N ASN A 895 18.39 3.87 26.05
CA ASN A 895 19.24 3.14 27.01
C ASN A 895 19.23 1.61 26.74
N PRO A 896 19.73 1.16 25.59
CA PRO A 896 19.74 -0.25 25.24
C PRO A 896 20.64 -1.04 26.19
N VAL A 897 20.20 -2.23 26.61
CA VAL A 897 20.98 -3.17 27.44
C VAL A 897 21.66 -4.26 26.60
N GLU A 898 21.45 -4.24 25.30
CA GLU A 898 22.00 -5.19 24.35
C GLU A 898 22.33 -4.47 23.01
N PRO A 899 23.05 -5.09 22.09
CA PRO A 899 23.27 -4.54 20.76
C PRO A 899 21.92 -4.26 20.05
N ILE A 900 21.87 -3.17 19.28
CA ILE A 900 20.66 -2.72 18.61
C ILE A 900 20.06 -3.87 17.75
N ASN A 901 18.77 -4.15 17.97
CA ASN A 901 18.00 -5.17 17.26
C ASN A 901 18.62 -6.59 17.29
N SER A 902 19.22 -6.96 18.43
CA SER A 902 19.81 -8.29 18.61
C SER A 902 18.77 -9.34 19.06
N SER A 903 17.73 -8.93 19.74
CA SER A 903 16.62 -9.81 20.15
C SER A 903 15.58 -9.96 19.03
N THR A 904 14.76 -11.02 19.10
CA THR A 904 13.66 -11.30 18.16
C THR A 904 12.37 -11.62 18.90
N THR A 905 11.24 -11.20 18.35
CA THR A 905 9.92 -11.63 18.84
C THR A 905 9.74 -13.14 18.61
N PRO A 906 8.81 -13.81 19.30
CA PRO A 906 8.55 -15.24 19.11
C PRO A 906 8.14 -15.59 17.68
N TRP A 907 8.28 -16.88 17.33
CA TRP A 907 7.75 -17.43 16.08
C TRP A 907 6.22 -17.30 16.04
N ASN A 908 5.73 -16.94 14.87
CA ASN A 908 4.30 -16.83 14.60
C ASN A 908 3.86 -17.92 13.63
N PHE A 909 2.70 -18.53 13.92
CA PHE A 909 2.06 -19.53 13.08
C PHE A 909 0.58 -19.22 12.95
N ASN A 910 0.07 -19.20 11.73
CA ASN A 910 -1.35 -18.99 11.48
C ASN A 910 -1.87 -19.97 10.42
N VAL A 911 -3.07 -20.48 10.63
CA VAL A 911 -3.78 -21.34 9.68
C VAL A 911 -5.12 -20.72 9.37
N ASP A 912 -5.35 -20.45 8.09
CA ASP A 912 -6.62 -19.97 7.57
C ASP A 912 -7.23 -21.03 6.65
N LEU A 913 -8.54 -21.23 6.75
CA LEU A 913 -9.26 -22.28 6.02
C LEU A 913 -10.40 -21.68 5.20
N THR A 914 -10.64 -22.26 4.05
CA THR A 914 -11.89 -22.09 3.29
C THR A 914 -12.49 -23.47 3.00
N LEU A 915 -13.72 -23.68 3.43
CA LEU A 915 -14.54 -24.81 3.03
C LEU A 915 -15.60 -24.31 2.06
N ASP A 916 -15.69 -24.88 0.88
CA ASP A 916 -16.68 -24.47 -0.12
C ASP A 916 -17.38 -25.67 -0.76
N LYS A 917 -18.62 -25.46 -1.18
CA LYS A 917 -19.43 -26.42 -1.91
C LYS A 917 -20.13 -25.73 -3.06
N VAL A 918 -19.90 -26.24 -4.28
CA VAL A 918 -20.51 -25.74 -5.51
C VAL A 918 -21.64 -26.71 -5.93
N PHE A 919 -22.83 -26.15 -6.11
CA PHE A 919 -23.99 -26.82 -6.67
C PHE A 919 -24.23 -26.28 -8.08
N LYS A 920 -24.11 -27.15 -9.08
CA LYS A 920 -24.43 -26.78 -10.45
C LYS A 920 -25.92 -26.98 -10.67
N LEU A 921 -26.65 -25.88 -10.83
CA LEU A 921 -28.05 -25.84 -11.18
C LEU A 921 -28.19 -25.59 -12.67
N SER A 922 -29.36 -25.86 -13.26
CA SER A 922 -29.51 -25.81 -14.72
C SER A 922 -29.13 -24.43 -15.35
N SER A 923 -29.30 -23.33 -14.62
CA SER A 923 -29.12 -21.99 -15.14
C SER A 923 -28.05 -21.19 -14.41
N PHE A 924 -27.54 -21.64 -13.28
CA PHE A 924 -26.52 -20.95 -12.49
C PHE A 924 -25.78 -21.91 -11.55
N ASP A 925 -24.58 -21.50 -11.16
CA ASP A 925 -23.80 -22.17 -10.13
C ASP A 925 -24.04 -21.47 -8.78
N LEU A 926 -24.38 -22.26 -7.74
CA LEU A 926 -24.52 -21.80 -6.37
C LEU A 926 -23.33 -22.32 -5.56
N LYS A 927 -22.52 -21.42 -5.02
CA LYS A 927 -21.40 -21.73 -4.12
C LYS A 927 -21.73 -21.29 -2.70
N LEU A 928 -21.77 -22.22 -1.77
CA LEU A 928 -21.81 -21.94 -0.33
C LEU A 928 -20.41 -22.12 0.24
N TYR A 929 -19.97 -21.22 1.09
CA TYR A 929 -18.62 -21.31 1.64
C TYR A 929 -18.49 -20.73 3.06
N ALA A 930 -17.49 -21.21 3.79
CA ALA A 930 -17.08 -20.70 5.09
C ALA A 930 -15.59 -20.38 5.07
N ASN A 931 -15.24 -19.15 5.45
CA ASN A 931 -13.86 -18.74 5.68
C ASN A 931 -13.57 -18.71 7.18
N VAL A 932 -12.55 -19.40 7.63
CA VAL A 932 -12.08 -19.43 9.01
C VAL A 932 -10.67 -18.88 9.05
N LEU A 933 -10.51 -17.65 9.51
CA LEU A 933 -9.19 -17.03 9.71
C LEU A 933 -8.70 -17.36 11.12
N ASN A 934 -7.41 -17.61 11.27
CA ASN A 934 -6.80 -18.07 12.51
C ASN A 934 -7.59 -19.26 13.13
N ALA A 935 -7.68 -20.36 12.40
CA ALA A 935 -8.56 -21.50 12.73
C ALA A 935 -8.33 -22.05 14.14
N PHE A 936 -7.11 -22.03 14.64
CA PHE A 936 -6.74 -22.50 15.97
C PHE A 936 -6.88 -21.44 17.07
N ASN A 937 -7.31 -20.21 16.72
CA ASN A 937 -7.39 -19.07 17.63
C ASN A 937 -6.06 -18.80 18.36
N THR A 938 -4.95 -18.98 17.64
CA THR A 938 -3.61 -18.80 18.19
C THR A 938 -3.37 -17.32 18.54
N ARG A 939 -2.96 -17.06 19.78
CA ARG A 939 -2.60 -15.72 20.24
C ARG A 939 -1.13 -15.45 19.87
N ASN A 940 -0.88 -15.22 18.60
CA ASN A 940 0.47 -14.92 18.09
C ASN A 940 0.98 -13.60 18.65
N ILE A 941 2.18 -13.61 19.23
CA ILE A 941 2.85 -12.40 19.70
C ILE A 941 3.51 -11.74 18.50
N ILE A 942 2.95 -10.61 18.06
CA ILE A 942 3.47 -9.84 16.92
C ILE A 942 4.35 -8.66 17.33
N ASN A 943 4.17 -8.18 18.55
CA ASN A 943 4.99 -7.15 19.19
C ASN A 943 5.09 -7.46 20.68
N LEU A 944 6.01 -6.80 21.37
CA LEU A 944 6.21 -6.96 22.80
C LEU A 944 6.77 -5.69 23.44
N TYR A 945 6.76 -5.63 24.77
CA TYR A 945 7.36 -4.53 25.54
C TYR A 945 8.87 -4.71 25.59
N GLU A 946 9.61 -3.72 25.11
CA GLU A 946 11.07 -3.80 24.99
C GLU A 946 11.78 -3.81 26.35
N THR A 947 11.16 -3.25 27.40
CA THR A 947 11.71 -3.26 28.77
C THR A 947 11.61 -4.62 29.43
N THR A 948 10.52 -5.35 29.23
CA THR A 948 10.26 -6.66 29.87
C THR A 948 10.60 -7.83 28.94
N GLY A 949 10.62 -7.60 27.64
CA GLY A 949 10.79 -8.68 26.64
C GLY A 949 9.57 -9.57 26.52
N THR A 950 8.38 -9.16 26.98
CA THR A 950 7.14 -9.94 26.95
C THR A 950 5.98 -9.15 26.38
N ALA A 951 4.91 -9.84 25.96
CA ALA A 951 3.68 -9.24 25.47
C ALA A 951 2.62 -9.03 26.57
N ASN A 952 2.77 -9.66 27.72
CA ASN A 952 1.76 -9.70 28.78
C ASN A 952 2.15 -8.94 30.04
N ASP A 953 3.28 -8.25 30.03
CA ASP A 953 3.76 -7.46 31.16
C ASP A 953 4.46 -6.20 30.63
N ASP A 954 3.89 -5.04 30.84
CA ASP A 954 4.46 -3.76 30.46
C ASP A 954 5.53 -3.26 31.47
N GLY A 955 5.68 -3.95 32.60
CA GLY A 955 6.63 -3.62 33.67
C GLY A 955 6.14 -2.55 34.63
N TRP A 956 5.05 -1.80 34.34
CA TRP A 956 4.66 -0.63 35.13
C TRP A 956 4.35 -0.95 36.58
N LEU A 957 3.50 -1.93 36.85
CA LEU A 957 3.10 -2.28 38.21
C LEU A 957 4.23 -2.84 39.08
N LYS A 958 5.39 -3.14 38.50
CA LYS A 958 6.61 -3.61 39.17
C LYS A 958 7.66 -2.51 39.22
N SER A 959 7.46 -1.41 38.53
CA SER A 959 8.41 -0.31 38.44
C SER A 959 8.49 0.48 39.77
N PRO A 960 9.70 0.86 40.20
CA PRO A 960 9.86 1.81 41.31
C PRO A 960 9.13 3.13 41.05
N LEU A 961 8.97 3.53 39.76
CA LEU A 961 8.26 4.76 39.39
C LEU A 961 6.76 4.68 39.67
N ALA A 962 6.18 3.48 39.66
CA ALA A 962 4.79 3.27 39.99
C ALA A 962 4.51 3.17 41.49
N ALA A 963 5.53 3.02 42.34
CA ALA A 963 5.39 2.74 43.76
C ALA A 963 4.45 3.73 44.45
N GLN A 964 4.58 5.02 44.15
CA GLN A 964 3.72 6.07 44.72
C GLN A 964 2.26 5.99 44.32
N TYR A 965 1.95 5.32 43.19
CA TYR A 965 0.59 5.15 42.70
C TYR A 965 0.00 3.82 43.16
N ILE A 966 0.78 2.77 43.24
CA ILE A 966 0.36 1.41 43.59
C ILE A 966 -0.24 1.35 44.99
N GLU A 967 0.18 2.24 45.90
CA GLU A 967 -0.34 2.34 47.25
C GLU A 967 -1.65 3.12 47.35
N LEU A 968 -2.07 3.81 46.26
CA LEU A 968 -3.34 4.49 46.22
C LEU A 968 -4.48 3.48 46.12
N ALA A 969 -5.55 3.71 46.85
CA ALA A 969 -6.74 2.88 46.82
C ALA A 969 -7.26 2.77 45.36
N ASN A 970 -7.61 1.58 44.94
CA ASN A 970 -8.19 1.28 43.63
C ASN A 970 -7.24 1.51 42.41
N TYR A 971 -6.01 1.97 42.58
CA TYR A 971 -5.11 2.25 41.45
C TYR A 971 -4.80 1.00 40.64
N ARG A 972 -4.51 -0.14 41.30
CA ARG A 972 -4.20 -1.38 40.58
C ARG A 972 -5.36 -1.88 39.74
N ASP A 973 -6.56 -1.84 40.32
CA ASP A 973 -7.79 -2.25 39.63
C ASP A 973 -8.10 -1.34 38.45
N PHE A 974 -7.91 -0.03 38.65
CA PHE A 974 -8.04 0.95 37.60
C PHE A 974 -7.04 0.72 36.47
N TYR A 975 -5.76 0.54 36.82
CA TYR A 975 -4.72 0.28 35.82
C TYR A 975 -4.99 -0.99 35.01
N GLN A 976 -5.38 -2.07 35.67
CA GLN A 976 -5.71 -3.32 35.01
C GLN A 976 -6.97 -3.18 34.12
N ALA A 977 -7.94 -2.42 34.56
CA ALA A 977 -9.15 -2.17 33.79
C ALA A 977 -8.88 -1.38 32.50
N ILE A 978 -8.01 -0.39 32.54
CA ILE A 978 -7.67 0.42 31.36
C ILE A 978 -6.63 -0.22 30.43
N ASN A 979 -5.68 -0.96 31.02
CA ASN A 979 -4.61 -1.61 30.24
C ASN A 979 -4.96 -3.07 29.91
N LEU A 980 -6.17 -3.30 29.47
CA LEU A 980 -6.73 -4.60 29.12
C LEU A 980 -5.69 -5.59 28.58
N ASP A 981 -5.39 -6.65 29.36
CA ASP A 981 -4.40 -7.67 28.99
C ASP A 981 -2.96 -7.10 28.78
N ASN A 982 -2.61 -6.00 29.44
CA ASN A 982 -1.38 -5.23 29.24
C ASN A 982 -1.12 -4.77 27.80
N ARG A 983 -2.16 -4.55 27.00
CA ARG A 983 -2.06 -4.21 25.57
C ARG A 983 -2.29 -2.73 25.28
N TRP A 984 -3.18 -2.08 26.04
CA TRP A 984 -3.58 -0.72 25.74
C TRP A 984 -2.44 0.30 25.83
N GLY A 985 -1.53 0.11 26.77
CA GLY A 985 -0.32 0.92 26.85
C GLY A 985 0.50 0.83 25.57
N TYR A 986 0.72 -0.37 25.06
CA TYR A 986 1.45 -0.60 23.79
C TYR A 986 0.70 0.00 22.60
N TYR A 987 -0.59 -0.30 22.51
CA TYR A 987 -1.45 0.17 21.44
C TYR A 987 -1.53 1.70 21.36
N THR A 988 -1.66 2.37 22.52
CA THR A 988 -1.69 3.84 22.61
C THR A 988 -0.35 4.47 22.22
N ALA A 989 0.76 3.86 22.62
CA ALA A 989 2.10 4.40 22.34
C ALA A 989 2.55 4.19 20.88
N THR A 990 2.21 3.05 20.26
CA THR A 990 2.79 2.62 18.98
C THR A 990 1.80 2.59 17.82
N GLY A 991 0.52 2.54 18.12
CA GLY A 991 -0.51 2.30 17.12
C GLY A 991 -0.63 0.84 16.66
N ASN A 992 0.07 -0.07 17.30
CA ASN A 992 0.07 -1.49 16.96
C ASN A 992 -0.37 -2.34 18.15
N ASP A 993 -0.86 -3.54 17.87
CA ASP A 993 -1.22 -4.50 18.90
C ASP A 993 -0.01 -5.39 19.26
N VAL A 994 0.01 -5.94 20.45
CA VAL A 994 0.99 -6.96 20.84
C VAL A 994 0.62 -8.34 20.29
N TYR A 995 -0.66 -8.58 20.02
CA TYR A 995 -1.15 -9.85 19.49
C TYR A 995 -1.73 -9.71 18.09
N GLY A 996 -1.60 -10.78 17.30
CA GLY A 996 -2.31 -10.95 16.03
C GLY A 996 -3.83 -11.03 16.21
N ALA A 997 -4.57 -11.00 15.11
CA ALA A 997 -6.03 -11.06 15.14
C ALA A 997 -6.55 -12.41 15.68
N PRO A 998 -7.64 -12.42 16.48
CA PRO A 998 -8.31 -13.63 16.91
C PRO A 998 -8.98 -14.36 15.74
N ARG A 999 -9.46 -15.59 16.01
CA ARG A 999 -10.24 -16.35 15.04
C ARG A 999 -11.44 -15.55 14.54
N GLN A 1000 -11.69 -15.61 13.22
CA GLN A 1000 -12.84 -15.03 12.56
C GLN A 1000 -13.50 -16.09 11.70
N ILE A 1001 -14.81 -16.26 11.79
CA ILE A 1001 -15.59 -17.19 10.97
C ILE A 1001 -16.58 -16.38 10.16
N ARG A 1002 -16.53 -16.51 8.83
CA ARG A 1002 -17.40 -15.80 7.88
C ARG A 1002 -18.06 -16.79 6.96
N PHE A 1003 -19.37 -16.69 6.81
CA PHE A 1003 -20.12 -17.49 5.85
C PHE A 1003 -20.45 -16.65 4.62
N GLY A 1004 -20.44 -17.30 3.47
CA GLY A 1004 -20.76 -16.64 2.23
C GLY A 1004 -21.56 -17.50 1.27
N VAL A 1005 -22.25 -16.80 0.39
CA VAL A 1005 -22.98 -17.37 -0.73
C VAL A 1005 -22.60 -16.61 -1.99
N SER A 1006 -22.27 -17.35 -3.05
CA SER A 1006 -22.00 -16.80 -4.37
C SER A 1006 -22.90 -17.48 -5.40
N ILE A 1007 -23.48 -16.69 -6.28
CA ILE A 1007 -24.31 -17.13 -7.40
C ILE A 1007 -23.65 -16.64 -8.68
N GLU A 1008 -23.36 -17.55 -9.59
CA GLU A 1008 -22.80 -17.26 -10.91
C GLU A 1008 -23.72 -17.76 -12.01
N TYR A 1009 -24.09 -16.83 -12.92
CA TYR A 1009 -24.91 -17.07 -14.10
C TYR A 1009 -24.10 -16.91 -15.37
#